data_c6abd4e07f29ee27aec950c05cc75cde
#
_entry.id   c6abd4e07f29ee27aec950c05cc75cde
#
_cell.length_a   1.000
_cell.length_b   1.000
_cell.length_c   1.000
_cell.angle_alpha   90.00
_cell.angle_beta   90.00
_cell.angle_gamma   90.00
#
_symmetry.space_group_name_H-M   'P 1'
#
loop_
_entity.id
_entity.type
_entity.pdbx_description
1 polymer ?
#
loop_
_entity_poly.entity_id
_entity_poly.type
_entity_poly.pdbx_seq_one_letter_code
_entity_poly.pdbx_strand_id
1 'polypeptide(L)'
;MKTLQLFFLFTFFVFSGLNAQEYSRVKVFGNQEELLKLSQLGVTLDHGIRKEGLFFISDFSKQEIQIMDKYGYNYEILISDVQAYYVNMLNNPDLNQSTKNATCSGNSGGGSSTFSPTTPSNFNLGTMGGYLKYNEMLAELDAMVAQYPNLISAKAPISTFVTHENRPIYHVRISDNPNTNESGEPKVLYTAIHHAREPMSLMETIFYMWYLLENYGTNDEVTYLVNNTQMYFVPCINPDGYVYNETTNPNGGGLWRKNRRNNGGGVYGVDLNRNYSYGWGTTGTSATPSNETYRGPSAFSEPETQAMRWLVQNNDFEMAFNAHTYAEDILFPIGTTTAEFAPHHNYLQDYTNHMVEHNGYTAMKSSALYPASGDSDDYMYKVDVGVGQKDTIFAHTPEVGTAFWQPSSEIIATCQEMVFPNLILAHLTRHYSIVKDTDGSTVATLTGNFNHSIKRLGRQGGNVAVSIQPLLNITSVGNAVNYNLNCQQTTSGAISYTLNPSIQFGDQIKYILKTDNGLWIKRDTIIKTYGAITVQAIEDATSATNWTGTWGTTGTTFVSPSKSFYENSSGNYPNNVNKTYMYVPTINLTNANAAMVSFYAKWAIEADYDFVQFQVSTDGGTTWIGQCGNYTVTGTSANGSVQPNNQPVYEGTQSTWVLEEINLSDYLGQQIKVRFQIKSDGGTTADGFYFDDFKVAYNENQTAQPPVASFSSSSNQVCEGTSVNFTDLSTNLPTTWSWNFGDNTTSTNQNPQHIYQNPGTYTVNLIVTNAQGSDNYSLTITVNSNPSLILSSSDIDGVVCQNEGLVSISSQPVGAVLSASSASALSQNNFDPSISGIGTFFIYGSFTDNNGCIGQDTILLIVEQCASITETAEGDIKLVPNPSEGFIQVLGLKSNADLIIKDLNGKIILNKKLINQQEIIDLSEIRNGCYFVEVITDQNKNHQVQLVLIK
;
A
#
# COMPACT_ATOMS: atom_id res chain seq x y z
N MET A 1 -49.19 1.49 89.24
CA MET A 1 -49.12 1.77 87.80
C MET A 1 -47.81 2.43 87.54
N LYS A 2 -46.84 1.72 86.96
CA LYS A 2 -45.50 2.22 86.61
C LYS A 2 -45.41 2.26 85.10
N THR A 3 -45.32 3.46 84.58
CA THR A 3 -45.13 3.77 83.11
C THR A 3 -43.68 3.52 82.79
N LEU A 4 -43.43 2.59 81.87
CA LEU A 4 -42.12 2.28 81.32
C LEU A 4 -41.92 3.19 80.09
N GLN A 5 -40.96 4.13 80.17
CA GLN A 5 -40.51 4.93 78.98
C GLN A 5 -39.42 4.13 78.22
N LEU A 6 -39.74 3.81 76.98
CA LEU A 6 -38.82 3.17 76.02
C LEU A 6 -38.04 4.29 75.30
N PHE A 7 -36.73 4.37 75.56
CA PHE A 7 -35.82 5.24 74.78
C PHE A 7 -35.44 4.56 73.46
N PHE A 8 -35.92 5.05 72.39
CA PHE A 8 -35.41 4.69 70.99
C PHE A 8 -34.11 5.47 70.72
N LEU A 9 -32.99 4.74 70.75
CA LEU A 9 -31.72 5.26 70.27
C LEU A 9 -31.72 5.23 68.73
N PHE A 10 -31.92 6.40 68.03
CA PHE A 10 -31.74 6.56 66.61
C PHE A 10 -30.25 6.63 66.38
N THR A 11 -29.63 5.52 65.89
CA THR A 11 -28.31 5.54 65.26
C THR A 11 -28.45 6.13 63.87
N PHE A 12 -28.03 7.38 63.74
CA PHE A 12 -27.79 7.97 62.43
C PHE A 12 -26.63 7.22 61.75
N PHE A 13 -26.93 6.31 60.82
CA PHE A 13 -25.96 5.87 59.82
C PHE A 13 -25.76 7.04 58.87
N VAL A 14 -24.66 7.77 59.05
CA VAL A 14 -24.14 8.67 58.01
C VAL A 14 -23.66 7.76 56.87
N PHE A 15 -24.51 7.52 55.86
CA PHE A 15 -24.03 7.11 54.55
C PHE A 15 -23.14 8.24 54.07
N SER A 16 -21.82 8.11 54.18
CA SER A 16 -20.89 8.85 53.37
C SER A 16 -21.20 8.46 51.94
N GLY A 17 -21.97 9.28 51.23
CA GLY A 17 -22.22 9.12 49.79
C GLY A 17 -20.88 8.99 49.14
N LEU A 18 -20.62 7.85 48.48
CA LEU A 18 -19.64 7.73 47.45
C LEU A 18 -20.02 8.79 46.41
N ASN A 19 -19.28 9.91 46.36
CA ASN A 19 -19.45 10.91 45.33
C ASN A 19 -19.08 10.21 44.00
N ALA A 20 -20.07 9.80 43.24
CA ALA A 20 -19.88 9.42 41.86
C ALA A 20 -19.26 10.63 41.13
N GLN A 21 -18.22 10.42 40.41
CA GLN A 21 -17.58 11.48 39.60
C GLN A 21 -18.58 11.92 38.53
N GLU A 22 -18.94 13.21 38.50
CA GLU A 22 -19.88 13.76 37.51
C GLU A 22 -19.15 13.93 36.17
N TYR A 23 -19.71 13.43 35.06
CA TYR A 23 -19.21 13.61 33.70
C TYR A 23 -20.26 14.27 32.83
N SER A 24 -19.78 15.14 31.94
CA SER A 24 -20.61 15.79 30.89
C SER A 24 -19.98 15.60 29.51
N ARG A 25 -20.82 15.42 28.49
CA ARG A 25 -20.36 15.49 27.10
C ARG A 25 -20.22 16.93 26.71
N VAL A 26 -19.01 17.32 26.33
CA VAL A 26 -18.66 18.69 26.08
C VAL A 26 -17.97 18.82 24.75
N LYS A 27 -18.40 19.85 23.99
CA LYS A 27 -17.75 20.30 22.77
C LYS A 27 -16.82 21.46 23.12
N VAL A 28 -15.51 21.20 23.08
CA VAL A 28 -14.48 22.21 23.35
C VAL A 28 -14.03 22.79 22.03
N PHE A 29 -14.08 24.14 21.91
CA PHE A 29 -13.63 24.84 20.72
C PHE A 29 -12.15 25.19 20.85
N GLY A 30 -11.36 24.90 19.80
CA GLY A 30 -9.94 25.21 19.77
C GLY A 30 -9.23 24.54 18.59
N ASN A 31 -8.16 25.17 18.14
CA ASN A 31 -7.26 24.57 17.16
C ASN A 31 -6.34 23.52 17.82
N GLN A 32 -5.53 22.84 17.00
CA GLN A 32 -4.64 21.77 17.48
C GLN A 32 -3.65 22.22 18.57
N GLU A 33 -3.11 23.45 18.48
CA GLU A 33 -2.18 23.99 19.48
C GLU A 33 -2.89 24.26 20.81
N GLU A 34 -4.13 24.75 20.76
CA GLU A 34 -4.96 25.01 21.95
C GLU A 34 -5.37 23.70 22.64
N LEU A 35 -5.80 22.69 21.87
CA LEU A 35 -6.11 21.37 22.38
C LEU A 35 -4.86 20.69 22.98
N LEU A 36 -3.70 20.83 22.34
CA LEU A 36 -2.43 20.33 22.91
C LEU A 36 -2.11 21.00 24.25
N LYS A 37 -2.32 22.30 24.37
CA LYS A 37 -2.15 22.99 25.68
C LYS A 37 -3.13 22.47 26.73
N LEU A 38 -4.37 22.19 26.32
CA LEU A 38 -5.39 21.64 27.20
C LEU A 38 -5.00 20.26 27.73
N SER A 39 -4.45 19.38 26.88
CA SER A 39 -3.94 18.07 27.31
C SER A 39 -2.78 18.16 28.29
N GLN A 40 -1.89 19.17 28.11
CA GLN A 40 -0.77 19.43 29.05
C GLN A 40 -1.25 19.89 30.43
N LEU A 41 -2.47 20.41 30.53
CA LEU A 41 -3.11 20.75 31.80
C LEU A 41 -3.76 19.54 32.48
N GLY A 42 -3.71 18.36 31.85
CA GLY A 42 -4.22 17.10 32.39
C GLY A 42 -5.67 16.78 32.01
N VAL A 43 -6.20 17.43 30.97
CA VAL A 43 -7.49 17.08 30.36
C VAL A 43 -7.29 15.95 29.36
N THR A 44 -8.18 14.96 29.39
CA THR A 44 -8.14 13.76 28.55
C THR A 44 -8.67 14.09 27.15
N LEU A 45 -7.87 13.85 26.10
CA LEU A 45 -8.24 14.07 24.71
C LEU A 45 -8.02 12.81 23.82
N ASP A 46 -7.99 11.63 24.43
CA ASP A 46 -7.68 10.36 23.79
C ASP A 46 -8.91 9.61 23.24
N HIS A 47 -10.10 10.12 23.48
CA HIS A 47 -11.34 9.54 22.97
C HIS A 47 -12.31 10.64 22.60
N GLY A 48 -12.92 10.57 21.45
CA GLY A 48 -13.93 11.55 21.10
C GLY A 48 -13.98 11.88 19.63
N ILE A 49 -14.94 12.74 19.26
CA ILE A 49 -15.13 13.24 17.91
C ILE A 49 -14.31 14.50 17.75
N ARG A 50 -13.44 14.54 16.75
CA ARG A 50 -12.60 15.69 16.46
C ARG A 50 -12.99 16.35 15.16
N LYS A 51 -13.04 17.68 15.17
CA LYS A 51 -13.05 18.50 13.97
C LYS A 51 -11.80 19.36 13.95
N GLU A 52 -10.88 19.06 13.05
CA GLU A 52 -9.57 19.70 13.00
C GLU A 52 -9.69 21.23 12.87
N GLY A 53 -8.95 21.93 13.72
CA GLY A 53 -8.94 23.39 13.76
C GLY A 53 -10.17 24.05 14.37
N LEU A 54 -11.21 23.33 14.80
CA LEU A 54 -12.47 23.88 15.28
C LEU A 54 -12.88 23.41 16.66
N PHE A 55 -13.02 22.10 16.88
CA PHE A 55 -13.52 21.59 18.16
C PHE A 55 -13.15 20.12 18.39
N PHE A 56 -13.32 19.71 19.65
CA PHE A 56 -13.23 18.34 20.13
C PHE A 56 -14.43 18.03 21.02
N ILE A 57 -15.10 16.88 20.81
CA ILE A 57 -16.24 16.44 21.61
C ILE A 57 -15.85 15.18 22.36
N SER A 58 -15.94 15.18 23.69
CA SER A 58 -15.75 14.00 24.51
C SER A 58 -16.52 14.07 25.83
N ASP A 59 -16.45 13.00 26.61
CA ASP A 59 -17.04 12.89 27.94
C ASP A 59 -16.00 13.29 29.00
N PHE A 60 -16.11 14.51 29.55
CA PHE A 60 -15.17 15.08 30.50
C PHE A 60 -15.72 15.03 31.91
N SER A 61 -14.84 14.77 32.87
CA SER A 61 -15.15 14.88 34.29
C SER A 61 -15.36 16.33 34.70
N LYS A 62 -16.09 16.55 35.75
CA LYS A 62 -16.28 17.87 36.37
C LYS A 62 -14.96 18.60 36.65
N GLN A 63 -13.91 17.86 37.01
CA GLN A 63 -12.58 18.41 37.28
C GLN A 63 -11.92 18.93 35.98
N GLU A 64 -12.07 18.23 34.87
CA GLU A 64 -11.55 18.66 33.57
C GLU A 64 -12.27 19.89 33.06
N ILE A 65 -13.58 19.95 33.25
CA ILE A 65 -14.38 21.15 32.92
C ILE A 65 -13.94 22.35 33.76
N GLN A 66 -13.65 22.15 35.07
CA GLN A 66 -13.09 23.22 35.90
C GLN A 66 -11.70 23.68 35.43
N ILE A 67 -10.91 22.82 34.83
CA ILE A 67 -9.64 23.22 34.21
C ILE A 67 -9.93 24.09 32.98
N MET A 68 -10.89 23.71 32.13
CA MET A 68 -11.31 24.50 30.97
C MET A 68 -11.78 25.90 31.38
N ASP A 69 -12.63 26.00 32.41
CA ASP A 69 -13.09 27.27 33.00
C ASP A 69 -11.94 28.12 33.49
N LYS A 70 -11.05 27.50 34.29
CA LYS A 70 -9.89 28.20 34.88
C LYS A 70 -8.96 28.83 33.86
N TYR A 71 -8.79 28.19 32.72
CA TYR A 71 -7.88 28.63 31.65
C TYR A 71 -8.59 29.35 30.49
N GLY A 72 -9.93 29.52 30.61
CA GLY A 72 -10.72 30.31 29.68
C GLY A 72 -10.98 29.65 28.33
N TYR A 73 -11.05 28.33 28.26
CA TYR A 73 -11.45 27.61 27.06
C TYR A 73 -12.94 27.82 26.78
N ASN A 74 -13.27 28.02 25.52
CA ASN A 74 -14.66 28.09 25.07
C ASN A 74 -15.20 26.68 24.85
N TYR A 75 -16.37 26.38 25.42
CA TYR A 75 -16.99 25.06 25.27
C TYR A 75 -18.52 25.11 25.35
N GLU A 76 -19.17 24.06 24.89
CA GLU A 76 -20.61 23.83 24.96
C GLU A 76 -20.87 22.47 25.64
N ILE A 77 -21.77 22.44 26.61
CA ILE A 77 -22.21 21.19 27.25
C ILE A 77 -23.35 20.61 26.40
N LEU A 78 -23.08 19.49 25.75
CA LEU A 78 -24.05 18.77 24.91
C LEU A 78 -24.95 17.84 25.75
N ILE A 79 -24.35 17.15 26.73
CA ILE A 79 -25.04 16.27 27.69
C ILE A 79 -24.50 16.56 29.08
N SER A 80 -25.37 17.00 30.00
CA SER A 80 -24.96 17.43 31.34
C SER A 80 -24.65 16.26 32.29
N ASP A 81 -25.27 15.11 32.08
CA ASP A 81 -25.07 13.87 32.88
C ASP A 81 -24.93 12.70 31.91
N VAL A 82 -23.70 12.45 31.49
CA VAL A 82 -23.35 11.37 30.56
C VAL A 82 -23.58 10.00 31.14
N GLN A 83 -23.41 9.85 32.46
CA GLN A 83 -23.65 8.57 33.13
C GLN A 83 -25.14 8.21 33.08
N ALA A 84 -26.03 9.16 33.41
CA ALA A 84 -27.47 8.95 33.27
C ALA A 84 -27.89 8.69 31.83
N TYR A 85 -27.25 9.39 30.87
CA TYR A 85 -27.47 9.16 29.43
C TYR A 85 -27.14 7.72 29.02
N TYR A 86 -25.95 7.21 29.35
CA TYR A 86 -25.55 5.84 29.04
C TYR A 86 -26.44 4.80 29.70
N VAL A 87 -26.76 4.97 30.99
CA VAL A 87 -27.68 4.05 31.70
C VAL A 87 -29.07 4.03 31.06
N ASN A 88 -29.60 5.19 30.64
CA ASN A 88 -30.88 5.26 29.98
C ASN A 88 -30.86 4.60 28.59
N MET A 89 -29.78 4.83 27.83
CA MET A 89 -29.56 4.25 26.50
C MET A 89 -29.45 2.72 26.57
N LEU A 90 -28.68 2.18 27.51
CA LEU A 90 -28.49 0.74 27.71
C LEU A 90 -29.79 0.04 28.15
N ASN A 91 -30.66 0.73 28.87
CA ASN A 91 -31.96 0.19 29.32
C ASN A 91 -33.08 0.32 28.26
N ASN A 92 -32.88 1.13 27.21
CA ASN A 92 -33.87 1.42 26.16
C ASN A 92 -33.22 1.33 24.75
N PRO A 93 -32.81 0.14 24.30
CA PRO A 93 -32.08 -0.01 23.04
C PRO A 93 -32.83 0.44 21.79
N ASP A 94 -34.17 0.52 21.85
CA ASP A 94 -35.00 0.93 20.71
C ASP A 94 -34.97 2.44 20.39
N LEU A 95 -34.37 3.27 21.24
CA LEU A 95 -34.34 4.72 21.07
C LEU A 95 -33.24 5.23 20.12
N ASN A 96 -32.27 4.41 19.79
CA ASN A 96 -31.14 4.79 18.94
C ASN A 96 -30.77 3.69 17.94
N GLN A 97 -31.66 3.36 17.02
CA GLN A 97 -31.24 2.59 15.84
C GLN A 97 -30.59 3.56 14.83
N SER A 98 -29.33 3.84 14.98
CA SER A 98 -28.51 4.25 13.85
C SER A 98 -28.15 2.97 13.09
N THR A 99 -28.99 2.57 12.17
CA THR A 99 -28.64 1.51 11.21
C THR A 99 -27.56 2.09 10.30
N LYS A 100 -26.29 1.79 10.58
CA LYS A 100 -25.25 1.81 9.54
C LYS A 100 -25.61 0.69 8.55
N ASN A 101 -26.62 0.91 7.72
CA ASN A 101 -26.82 0.09 6.55
C ASN A 101 -25.81 0.56 5.52
N ALA A 102 -24.78 -0.24 5.28
CA ALA A 102 -23.90 -0.07 4.14
C ALA A 102 -24.75 -0.08 2.87
N THR A 103 -25.12 1.09 2.38
CA THR A 103 -25.89 1.26 1.14
C THR A 103 -25.04 1.04 -0.10
N CYS A 104 -23.71 1.03 0.06
CA CYS A 104 -22.76 0.63 -0.96
C CYS A 104 -22.31 -0.81 -0.73
N SER A 105 -23.20 -1.80 -0.90
CA SER A 105 -22.76 -3.15 -1.21
C SER A 105 -22.17 -3.09 -2.61
N GLY A 106 -20.87 -2.78 -2.66
CA GLY A 106 -20.16 -2.50 -3.89
C GLY A 106 -20.27 -3.67 -4.87
N ASN A 107 -20.90 -3.42 -5.99
CA ASN A 107 -20.65 -4.16 -7.20
C ASN A 107 -19.37 -3.58 -7.81
N SER A 108 -18.29 -3.55 -7.02
CA SER A 108 -16.97 -3.18 -7.47
C SER A 108 -16.51 -4.23 -8.46
N GLY A 109 -16.26 -3.83 -9.69
CA GLY A 109 -15.68 -4.65 -10.74
C GLY A 109 -14.25 -5.12 -10.50
N GLY A 110 -13.70 -4.91 -9.33
CA GLY A 110 -12.51 -5.57 -8.79
C GLY A 110 -12.95 -6.28 -7.54
N GLY A 111 -13.03 -7.60 -7.57
CA GLY A 111 -13.59 -8.46 -6.54
C GLY A 111 -13.00 -8.27 -5.16
N SER A 112 -13.41 -7.23 -4.46
CA SER A 112 -13.34 -7.19 -3.01
C SER A 112 -14.60 -7.87 -2.49
N SER A 113 -14.48 -9.14 -2.11
CA SER A 113 -15.50 -9.79 -1.29
C SER A 113 -15.63 -8.96 -0.01
N THR A 114 -16.84 -8.46 0.27
CA THR A 114 -17.13 -7.85 1.58
C THR A 114 -16.75 -8.85 2.65
N PHE A 115 -15.75 -8.49 3.49
CA PHE A 115 -15.37 -9.32 4.62
C PHE A 115 -16.52 -9.28 5.63
N SER A 116 -17.21 -10.40 5.82
CA SER A 116 -18.39 -10.49 6.67
C SER A 116 -18.26 -11.72 7.58
N PRO A 117 -17.57 -11.58 8.73
CA PRO A 117 -17.35 -12.68 9.65
C PRO A 117 -18.66 -13.08 10.35
N THR A 118 -18.84 -14.37 10.55
CA THR A 118 -19.98 -14.91 11.30
C THR A 118 -19.82 -14.65 12.80
N THR A 119 -20.94 -14.38 13.48
CA THR A 119 -20.96 -14.32 14.95
C THR A 119 -20.69 -15.71 15.52
N PRO A 120 -19.72 -15.88 16.44
CA PRO A 120 -19.50 -17.14 17.11
C PRO A 120 -20.74 -17.58 17.92
N SER A 121 -21.06 -18.86 17.85
CA SER A 121 -22.29 -19.40 18.46
C SER A 121 -22.27 -19.40 20.00
N ASN A 122 -21.10 -19.43 20.60
CA ASN A 122 -20.90 -19.38 22.04
C ASN A 122 -20.68 -17.95 22.57
N PHE A 123 -20.53 -16.94 21.70
CA PHE A 123 -20.41 -15.56 22.16
C PHE A 123 -21.77 -15.05 22.65
N ASN A 124 -21.81 -14.60 23.89
CA ASN A 124 -23.00 -14.05 24.51
C ASN A 124 -22.74 -12.64 25.05
N LEU A 125 -23.78 -11.81 25.01
CA LEU A 125 -23.72 -10.51 25.67
C LEU A 125 -23.76 -10.69 27.19
N GLY A 126 -23.04 -9.82 27.91
CA GLY A 126 -22.98 -9.84 29.36
C GLY A 126 -24.16 -9.15 30.06
N THR A 127 -24.18 -9.22 31.39
CA THR A 127 -25.27 -8.69 32.22
C THR A 127 -25.10 -7.21 32.56
N MET A 128 -24.01 -6.55 32.16
CA MET A 128 -23.74 -5.12 32.43
C MET A 128 -24.13 -4.27 31.21
N GLY A 129 -25.40 -4.18 30.89
CA GLY A 129 -25.90 -3.44 29.74
C GLY A 129 -25.50 -4.04 28.39
N GLY A 130 -25.28 -5.35 28.34
CA GLY A 130 -24.77 -6.07 27.18
C GLY A 130 -23.26 -6.40 27.27
N TYR A 131 -22.54 -5.77 28.17
CA TYR A 131 -21.11 -5.98 28.39
C TYR A 131 -20.84 -7.02 29.48
N LEU A 132 -19.76 -7.79 29.34
CA LEU A 132 -19.36 -8.80 30.31
C LEU A 132 -18.83 -8.14 31.59
N LYS A 133 -19.29 -8.61 32.74
CA LYS A 133 -18.66 -8.33 34.04
C LYS A 133 -17.34 -9.11 34.15
N TYR A 134 -16.47 -8.70 35.09
CA TYR A 134 -15.18 -9.35 35.32
C TYR A 134 -15.31 -10.86 35.54
N ASN A 135 -16.25 -11.27 36.41
CA ASN A 135 -16.47 -12.70 36.67
C ASN A 135 -17.11 -13.43 35.46
N GLU A 136 -17.92 -12.76 34.63
CA GLU A 136 -18.46 -13.32 33.40
C GLU A 136 -17.36 -13.55 32.40
N MET A 137 -16.45 -12.59 32.25
CA MET A 137 -15.24 -12.76 31.40
C MET A 137 -14.41 -13.97 31.84
N LEU A 138 -14.17 -14.13 33.18
CA LEU A 138 -13.46 -15.30 33.69
C LEU A 138 -14.17 -16.61 33.38
N ALA A 139 -15.50 -16.62 33.45
CA ALA A 139 -16.33 -17.77 33.09
C ALA A 139 -16.27 -18.10 31.58
N GLU A 140 -16.23 -17.07 30.72
CA GLU A 140 -16.02 -17.26 29.27
C GLU A 140 -14.68 -17.94 28.99
N LEU A 141 -13.59 -17.51 29.65
CA LEU A 141 -12.28 -18.16 29.52
C LEU A 141 -12.30 -19.62 29.97
N ASP A 142 -13.00 -19.93 31.09
CA ASP A 142 -13.15 -21.31 31.54
C ASP A 142 -14.02 -22.15 30.57
N ALA A 143 -15.05 -21.58 30.00
CA ALA A 143 -15.90 -22.22 28.98
C ALA A 143 -15.12 -22.54 27.71
N MET A 144 -14.29 -21.60 27.22
CA MET A 144 -13.39 -21.83 26.09
C MET A 144 -12.44 -23.01 26.33
N VAL A 145 -11.79 -23.04 27.48
CA VAL A 145 -10.89 -24.14 27.87
C VAL A 145 -11.63 -25.46 27.97
N ALA A 146 -12.83 -25.48 28.54
CA ALA A 146 -13.64 -26.68 28.65
C ALA A 146 -14.06 -27.25 27.29
N GLN A 147 -14.36 -26.39 26.31
CA GLN A 147 -14.80 -26.80 24.97
C GLN A 147 -13.63 -27.08 24.02
N TYR A 148 -12.53 -26.33 24.13
CA TYR A 148 -11.39 -26.39 23.21
C TYR A 148 -10.04 -26.59 23.93
N PRO A 149 -9.89 -27.62 24.83
CA PRO A 149 -8.72 -27.77 25.69
C PRO A 149 -7.39 -27.95 24.94
N ASN A 150 -7.44 -28.30 23.66
CA ASN A 150 -6.26 -28.47 22.82
C ASN A 150 -5.88 -27.20 22.05
N LEU A 151 -6.71 -26.17 22.07
CA LEU A 151 -6.50 -24.94 21.28
C LEU A 151 -6.28 -23.70 22.17
N ILE A 152 -6.72 -23.75 23.43
CA ILE A 152 -6.54 -22.64 24.38
C ILE A 152 -5.97 -23.14 25.70
N SER A 153 -4.99 -22.41 26.24
CA SER A 153 -4.44 -22.69 27.59
C SER A 153 -5.43 -22.32 28.69
N ALA A 154 -5.32 -22.98 29.85
CA ALA A 154 -5.99 -22.46 31.04
C ALA A 154 -5.52 -21.04 31.35
N LYS A 155 -6.44 -20.20 31.88
CA LYS A 155 -6.05 -18.87 32.36
C LYS A 155 -4.99 -18.95 33.45
N ALA A 156 -3.91 -18.21 33.30
CA ALA A 156 -2.78 -18.15 34.19
C ALA A 156 -2.51 -16.70 34.62
N PRO A 157 -2.17 -16.45 35.88
CA PRO A 157 -1.75 -15.12 36.30
C PRO A 157 -0.42 -14.76 35.63
N ILE A 158 -0.25 -13.51 35.29
CA ILE A 158 1.03 -12.99 34.78
C ILE A 158 2.02 -12.95 35.95
N SER A 159 2.86 -13.99 36.06
CA SER A 159 3.82 -14.15 37.14
C SER A 159 3.12 -14.09 38.55
N THR A 160 3.71 -13.38 39.49
CA THR A 160 3.20 -13.19 40.85
C THR A 160 2.54 -11.84 41.09
N PHE A 161 2.33 -11.07 40.01
CA PHE A 161 1.74 -9.73 40.13
C PHE A 161 0.25 -9.83 40.52
N VAL A 162 -0.12 -9.02 41.50
CA VAL A 162 -1.51 -8.80 41.90
C VAL A 162 -1.76 -7.30 41.98
N THR A 163 -2.97 -6.88 41.65
CA THR A 163 -3.40 -5.48 41.73
C THR A 163 -3.50 -4.95 43.13
N HIS A 164 -3.80 -3.67 43.30
CA HIS A 164 -3.97 -3.04 44.64
C HIS A 164 -5.09 -3.65 45.49
N GLU A 165 -6.11 -4.25 44.83
CA GLU A 165 -7.21 -4.96 45.49
C GLU A 165 -7.04 -6.49 45.45
N ASN A 166 -5.80 -6.97 45.27
CA ASN A 166 -5.38 -8.38 45.29
C ASN A 166 -6.00 -9.27 44.16
N ARG A 167 -6.27 -8.73 42.98
CA ARG A 167 -6.70 -9.52 41.82
C ARG A 167 -5.50 -9.89 40.96
N PRO A 168 -5.38 -11.16 40.51
CA PRO A 168 -4.43 -11.55 39.49
C PRO A 168 -4.81 -10.92 38.12
N ILE A 169 -3.79 -10.60 37.32
CA ILE A 169 -3.98 -10.25 35.91
C ILE A 169 -3.77 -11.52 35.11
N TYR A 170 -4.80 -11.96 34.40
CA TYR A 170 -4.78 -13.25 33.72
C TYR A 170 -4.42 -13.09 32.24
N HIS A 171 -3.72 -14.09 31.72
CA HIS A 171 -3.55 -14.30 30.29
C HIS A 171 -3.93 -15.74 29.90
N VAL A 172 -4.25 -15.91 28.63
CA VAL A 172 -4.42 -17.21 27.97
C VAL A 172 -3.68 -17.18 26.64
N ARG A 173 -3.43 -18.37 26.08
CA ARG A 173 -2.81 -18.52 24.77
C ARG A 173 -3.67 -19.41 23.87
N ILE A 174 -3.94 -18.97 22.64
CA ILE A 174 -4.57 -19.76 21.58
C ILE A 174 -3.48 -20.18 20.58
N SER A 175 -3.37 -21.46 20.32
CA SER A 175 -2.45 -22.12 19.39
C SER A 175 -2.88 -23.59 19.30
N ASP A 176 -2.43 -24.35 18.31
CA ASP A 176 -2.63 -25.80 18.22
C ASP A 176 -1.90 -26.59 19.34
N ASN A 177 -0.92 -25.95 19.99
CA ASN A 177 -0.21 -26.47 21.17
C ASN A 177 -0.20 -25.44 22.32
N PRO A 178 -1.35 -25.08 22.90
CA PRO A 178 -1.50 -23.89 23.78
C PRO A 178 -0.69 -23.94 25.06
N ASN A 179 -0.22 -25.10 25.49
CA ASN A 179 0.56 -25.31 26.71
C ASN A 179 2.07 -25.48 26.45
N THR A 180 2.51 -25.44 25.18
CA THR A 180 3.91 -25.60 24.78
C THR A 180 4.40 -24.33 24.10
N ASN A 181 5.58 -23.84 24.48
CA ASN A 181 6.21 -22.74 23.75
C ASN A 181 6.95 -23.30 22.54
N GLU A 182 6.47 -23.02 21.33
CA GLU A 182 7.03 -23.49 20.06
C GLU A 182 8.00 -22.46 19.50
N SER A 183 9.29 -22.81 19.44
CA SER A 183 10.37 -21.89 19.07
C SER A 183 10.37 -21.44 17.61
N GLY A 184 9.56 -22.06 16.76
CA GLY A 184 9.42 -21.71 15.32
C GLY A 184 8.21 -20.85 15.01
N GLU A 185 7.38 -20.55 16.01
CA GLU A 185 6.16 -19.79 15.84
C GLU A 185 6.27 -18.38 16.43
N PRO A 186 5.93 -17.36 15.67
CA PRO A 186 5.88 -15.98 16.17
C PRO A 186 4.77 -15.83 17.20
N LYS A 187 4.95 -14.87 18.07
CA LYS A 187 3.99 -14.53 19.13
C LYS A 187 3.33 -13.20 18.85
N VAL A 188 2.02 -13.17 19.05
CA VAL A 188 1.17 -11.97 18.93
C VAL A 188 0.48 -11.73 20.26
N LEU A 189 0.35 -10.47 20.66
CA LEU A 189 -0.27 -10.07 21.91
C LEU A 189 -1.53 -9.25 21.63
N TYR A 190 -2.63 -9.61 22.27
CA TYR A 190 -3.90 -8.87 22.29
C TYR A 190 -4.23 -8.50 23.71
N THR A 191 -4.43 -7.22 23.98
CA THR A 191 -4.76 -6.72 25.31
C THR A 191 -5.99 -5.83 25.30
N ALA A 192 -6.72 -5.77 26.41
CA ALA A 192 -7.87 -4.91 26.57
C ALA A 192 -7.95 -4.33 27.98
N ILE A 193 -8.85 -3.37 28.18
CA ILE A 193 -9.15 -2.76 29.48
C ILE A 193 -7.89 -2.20 30.16
N HIS A 194 -7.08 -1.39 29.48
CA HIS A 194 -6.16 -0.48 30.16
C HIS A 194 -6.96 0.54 30.99
N HIS A 195 -8.03 1.05 30.40
CA HIS A 195 -8.96 1.96 31.06
C HIS A 195 -10.27 1.24 31.38
N ALA A 196 -10.70 1.36 32.60
CA ALA A 196 -11.82 0.58 33.12
C ALA A 196 -13.21 0.95 32.55
N ARG A 197 -13.32 2.11 31.90
CA ARG A 197 -14.56 2.61 31.27
C ARG A 197 -14.72 2.18 29.79
N GLU A 198 -13.88 1.30 29.30
CA GLU A 198 -13.74 0.94 27.88
C GLU A 198 -14.11 -0.54 27.60
N PRO A 199 -15.34 -0.97 27.95
CA PRO A 199 -15.70 -2.39 27.93
C PRO A 199 -15.81 -2.97 26.51
N MET A 200 -15.89 -2.13 25.43
CA MET A 200 -15.97 -2.62 24.07
C MET A 200 -14.67 -3.32 23.65
N SER A 201 -13.51 -2.85 24.16
CA SER A 201 -12.23 -3.50 23.93
C SER A 201 -12.17 -4.94 24.50
N LEU A 202 -12.86 -5.21 25.62
CA LEU A 202 -13.03 -6.56 26.16
C LEU A 202 -13.95 -7.41 25.29
N MET A 203 -15.09 -6.83 24.87
CA MET A 203 -16.09 -7.57 24.09
C MET A 203 -15.52 -8.05 22.75
N GLU A 204 -14.80 -7.18 22.02
CA GLU A 204 -14.18 -7.56 20.77
C GLU A 204 -13.09 -8.63 20.94
N THR A 205 -12.29 -8.53 22.01
CA THR A 205 -11.26 -9.51 22.35
C THR A 205 -11.87 -10.90 22.63
N ILE A 206 -12.93 -11.00 23.45
CA ILE A 206 -13.64 -12.26 23.74
C ILE A 206 -14.34 -12.80 22.49
N PHE A 207 -14.94 -11.93 21.68
CA PHE A 207 -15.53 -12.30 20.40
C PHE A 207 -14.51 -12.94 19.46
N TYR A 208 -13.34 -12.29 19.31
CA TYR A 208 -12.27 -12.79 18.45
C TYR A 208 -11.71 -14.12 18.95
N MET A 209 -11.56 -14.31 20.24
CA MET A 209 -11.14 -15.59 20.81
C MET A 209 -12.14 -16.70 20.46
N TRP A 210 -13.45 -16.50 20.65
CA TRP A 210 -14.48 -17.46 20.23
C TRP A 210 -14.46 -17.68 18.72
N TYR A 211 -14.26 -16.62 17.94
CA TYR A 211 -14.16 -16.72 16.48
C TYR A 211 -13.03 -17.65 16.04
N LEU A 212 -11.87 -17.53 16.65
CA LEU A 212 -10.73 -18.41 16.36
C LEU A 212 -11.05 -19.87 16.71
N LEU A 213 -11.60 -20.12 17.90
CA LEU A 213 -11.86 -21.45 18.41
C LEU A 213 -12.95 -22.19 17.61
N GLU A 214 -14.04 -21.52 17.27
CA GLU A 214 -15.16 -22.12 16.54
C GLU A 214 -14.87 -22.32 15.05
N ASN A 215 -14.01 -21.51 14.45
CA ASN A 215 -13.66 -21.62 13.04
C ASN A 215 -12.42 -22.49 12.77
N TYR A 216 -11.71 -22.94 13.80
CA TYR A 216 -10.59 -23.87 13.65
C TYR A 216 -11.05 -25.20 13.02
N GLY A 217 -10.34 -25.65 11.99
CA GLY A 217 -10.64 -26.87 11.24
C GLY A 217 -11.75 -26.71 10.19
N THR A 218 -12.45 -25.57 10.15
CA THR A 218 -13.52 -25.29 9.17
C THR A 218 -13.21 -24.09 8.27
N ASN A 219 -12.50 -23.11 8.80
CA ASN A 219 -11.98 -21.96 8.07
C ASN A 219 -10.46 -22.14 7.88
N ASP A 220 -10.02 -22.21 6.62
CA ASP A 220 -8.60 -22.45 6.25
C ASP A 220 -7.67 -21.36 6.82
N GLU A 221 -8.11 -20.09 6.84
CA GLU A 221 -7.33 -18.95 7.33
C GLU A 221 -7.11 -19.03 8.85
N VAL A 222 -8.20 -19.21 9.60
CA VAL A 222 -8.14 -19.39 11.05
C VAL A 222 -7.31 -20.59 11.42
N THR A 223 -7.50 -21.72 10.73
CA THR A 223 -6.74 -22.95 10.95
C THR A 223 -5.24 -22.73 10.70
N TYR A 224 -4.90 -22.02 9.62
CA TYR A 224 -3.53 -21.65 9.32
C TYR A 224 -2.91 -20.79 10.43
N LEU A 225 -3.61 -19.75 10.89
CA LEU A 225 -3.09 -18.84 11.91
C LEU A 225 -2.90 -19.56 13.25
N VAL A 226 -3.88 -20.35 13.70
CA VAL A 226 -3.80 -21.11 14.96
C VAL A 226 -2.68 -22.13 14.95
N ASN A 227 -2.45 -22.80 13.79
CA ASN A 227 -1.39 -23.80 13.63
C ASN A 227 0.02 -23.21 13.45
N ASN A 228 0.15 -21.92 13.30
CA ASN A 228 1.43 -21.32 12.94
C ASN A 228 1.78 -20.07 13.76
N THR A 229 0.97 -19.72 14.78
CA THR A 229 1.15 -18.47 15.55
C THR A 229 0.67 -18.68 16.97
N GLN A 230 1.45 -18.26 17.95
CA GLN A 230 1.04 -18.26 19.36
C GLN A 230 0.38 -16.94 19.71
N MET A 231 -0.94 -16.94 19.81
CA MET A 231 -1.74 -15.75 20.10
C MET A 231 -2.01 -15.64 21.61
N TYR A 232 -1.45 -14.64 22.26
CA TYR A 232 -1.63 -14.37 23.69
C TYR A 232 -2.69 -13.30 23.90
N PHE A 233 -3.58 -13.54 24.85
CA PHE A 233 -4.66 -12.63 25.21
C PHE A 233 -4.58 -12.23 26.68
N VAL A 234 -4.65 -10.92 26.96
CA VAL A 234 -4.80 -10.31 28.29
C VAL A 234 -6.10 -9.50 28.29
N PRO A 235 -7.27 -10.14 28.46
CA PRO A 235 -8.55 -9.49 28.22
C PRO A 235 -8.88 -8.35 29.22
N CYS A 236 -8.20 -8.31 30.38
CA CYS A 236 -8.43 -7.24 31.36
C CYS A 236 -7.13 -6.92 32.11
N ILE A 237 -6.46 -5.84 31.71
CA ILE A 237 -5.24 -5.35 32.39
C ILE A 237 -5.57 -4.64 33.69
N ASN A 238 -6.72 -3.96 33.80
CA ASN A 238 -7.17 -3.15 34.93
C ASN A 238 -8.39 -3.78 35.63
N PRO A 239 -8.27 -4.94 36.22
CA PRO A 239 -9.42 -5.62 36.84
C PRO A 239 -9.99 -4.85 38.05
N ASP A 240 -9.19 -4.10 38.81
CA ASP A 240 -9.67 -3.34 39.96
C ASP A 240 -10.57 -2.17 39.54
N GLY A 241 -10.14 -1.40 38.54
CA GLY A 241 -10.94 -0.32 38.00
C GLY A 241 -12.22 -0.83 37.33
N TYR A 242 -12.14 -1.99 36.64
CA TYR A 242 -13.29 -2.59 35.95
C TYR A 242 -14.34 -3.09 36.96
N VAL A 243 -13.90 -3.82 38.00
CA VAL A 243 -14.77 -4.25 39.11
C VAL A 243 -15.37 -3.07 39.86
N TYR A 244 -14.65 -1.97 40.00
CA TYR A 244 -15.21 -0.73 40.57
C TYR A 244 -16.37 -0.19 39.73
N ASN A 245 -16.22 -0.13 38.39
CA ASN A 245 -17.30 0.28 37.48
C ASN A 245 -18.51 -0.68 37.59
N GLU A 246 -18.31 -1.99 37.52
CA GLU A 246 -19.42 -2.95 37.62
C GLU A 246 -20.14 -2.91 38.97
N THR A 247 -19.41 -2.56 40.07
CA THR A 247 -19.99 -2.45 41.41
C THR A 247 -20.80 -1.18 41.59
N THR A 248 -20.29 -0.06 41.05
CA THR A 248 -20.98 1.24 41.15
C THR A 248 -22.06 1.43 40.10
N ASN A 249 -21.89 0.77 38.93
CA ASN A 249 -22.79 0.84 37.77
C ASN A 249 -23.11 -0.57 37.24
N PRO A 250 -23.84 -1.41 37.96
CA PRO A 250 -24.02 -2.82 37.65
C PRO A 250 -24.76 -3.08 36.33
N ASN A 251 -25.41 -2.06 35.75
CA ASN A 251 -26.12 -2.08 34.47
C ASN A 251 -25.33 -1.39 33.34
N GLY A 252 -24.07 -1.04 33.57
CA GLY A 252 -23.22 -0.30 32.62
C GLY A 252 -23.26 1.21 32.83
N GLY A 253 -22.52 1.97 32.02
CA GLY A 253 -22.41 3.42 32.10
C GLY A 253 -21.39 3.91 33.13
N GLY A 254 -20.56 3.05 33.72
CA GLY A 254 -19.50 3.44 34.63
C GLY A 254 -18.36 4.16 33.92
N LEU A 255 -17.94 5.32 34.44
CA LEU A 255 -16.96 6.20 33.81
C LEU A 255 -15.61 6.26 34.52
N TRP A 256 -15.36 5.40 35.48
CA TRP A 256 -14.04 5.27 36.10
C TRP A 256 -13.00 4.74 35.13
N ARG A 257 -11.92 5.52 34.89
CA ARG A 257 -10.84 5.21 33.93
C ARG A 257 -9.68 4.44 34.56
N LYS A 258 -9.15 4.97 35.67
CA LYS A 258 -7.86 4.60 36.28
C LYS A 258 -7.91 3.24 36.99
N ASN A 259 -6.76 2.74 37.49
CA ASN A 259 -6.73 1.64 38.42
C ASN A 259 -7.21 2.07 39.84
N ARG A 260 -7.00 1.24 40.89
CA ARG A 260 -7.51 1.52 42.25
C ARG A 260 -6.41 1.79 43.27
N ARG A 261 -5.24 2.29 42.84
CA ARG A 261 -4.20 2.75 43.74
C ARG A 261 -4.74 3.80 44.72
N ASN A 262 -4.54 3.60 46.05
CA ASN A 262 -4.87 4.62 47.03
C ASN A 262 -3.75 5.68 47.11
N ASN A 263 -4.01 6.90 46.63
CA ASN A 263 -3.07 8.02 46.64
C ASN A 263 -3.18 8.88 47.94
N GLY A 264 -4.02 8.47 48.89
CA GLY A 264 -4.29 9.22 50.12
C GLY A 264 -5.36 10.31 49.95
N GLY A 265 -5.91 10.78 51.07
CA GLY A 265 -6.93 11.86 51.09
C GLY A 265 -8.23 11.55 50.34
N GLY A 266 -8.56 10.29 50.11
CA GLY A 266 -9.73 9.89 49.31
C GLY A 266 -9.52 9.91 47.79
N VAL A 267 -8.30 10.18 47.31
CA VAL A 267 -7.94 10.18 45.88
C VAL A 267 -7.42 8.80 45.48
N TYR A 268 -7.94 8.26 44.38
CA TYR A 268 -7.58 6.96 43.88
C TYR A 268 -7.14 7.00 42.41
N GLY A 269 -6.33 6.00 42.06
CA GLY A 269 -6.02 5.60 40.68
C GLY A 269 -4.83 6.26 40.06
N VAL A 270 -4.21 5.50 39.16
CA VAL A 270 -3.19 5.89 38.18
C VAL A 270 -3.72 5.53 36.80
N ASP A 271 -3.50 6.36 35.80
CA ASP A 271 -3.75 6.04 34.41
C ASP A 271 -2.69 5.06 33.92
N LEU A 272 -3.08 3.81 33.68
CA LEU A 272 -2.14 2.74 33.29
C LEU A 272 -1.49 3.02 31.95
N ASN A 273 -2.22 3.66 31.00
CA ASN A 273 -1.69 4.03 29.68
C ASN A 273 -0.92 5.37 29.71
N ARG A 274 -0.44 5.79 30.88
CA ARG A 274 0.53 6.87 31.13
C ARG A 274 1.65 6.41 32.07
N ASN A 275 1.69 5.12 32.43
CA ASN A 275 2.60 4.58 33.44
C ASN A 275 3.74 3.73 32.87
N TYR A 276 3.84 3.55 31.54
CA TYR A 276 4.97 2.89 30.89
C TYR A 276 6.20 3.83 30.78
N SER A 277 7.38 3.28 30.45
CA SER A 277 8.64 4.01 30.61
C SER A 277 8.95 5.00 29.49
N TYR A 278 8.54 4.74 28.24
CA TYR A 278 8.96 5.58 27.12
C TYR A 278 8.35 6.98 27.21
N GLY A 279 9.22 7.99 27.23
CA GLY A 279 8.81 9.38 27.38
C GLY A 279 8.07 9.72 28.67
N TRP A 280 8.04 8.83 29.68
CA TRP A 280 7.24 8.99 30.88
C TRP A 280 7.34 10.39 31.48
N GLY A 281 6.21 11.02 31.66
CA GLY A 281 6.10 12.30 32.32
C GLY A 281 6.44 13.52 31.47
N THR A 282 6.53 13.39 30.15
CA THR A 282 6.88 14.52 29.26
C THR A 282 5.64 15.25 28.73
N THR A 283 4.71 14.57 28.05
CA THR A 283 3.56 15.20 27.41
C THR A 283 2.27 14.41 27.61
N GLY A 284 1.10 15.06 27.54
CA GLY A 284 -0.21 14.42 27.65
C GLY A 284 -0.46 13.67 28.97
N THR A 285 0.25 14.02 30.04
CA THR A 285 0.19 13.34 31.36
C THR A 285 0.15 14.34 32.49
N SER A 286 -0.41 13.94 33.63
CA SER A 286 -0.44 14.75 34.86
C SER A 286 0.38 14.14 35.99
N ALA A 287 1.02 15.00 36.78
CA ALA A 287 1.65 14.64 38.05
C ALA A 287 0.65 14.74 39.24
N THR A 288 -0.57 15.22 39.02
CA THR A 288 -1.58 15.44 40.06
C THR A 288 -2.46 14.20 40.20
N PRO A 289 -2.48 13.51 41.35
CA PRO A 289 -3.20 12.24 41.52
C PRO A 289 -4.71 12.29 41.27
N SER A 290 -5.34 13.46 41.41
CA SER A 290 -6.77 13.62 41.15
C SER A 290 -7.12 13.69 39.66
N ASN A 291 -6.15 13.97 38.75
CA ASN A 291 -6.42 14.04 37.33
C ASN A 291 -6.61 12.66 36.70
N GLU A 292 -7.41 12.60 35.62
CA GLU A 292 -7.68 11.37 34.89
C GLU A 292 -6.40 10.80 34.24
N THR A 293 -5.49 11.66 33.75
CA THR A 293 -4.21 11.30 33.11
C THR A 293 -3.04 11.20 34.10
N TYR A 294 -3.31 10.93 35.39
CA TYR A 294 -2.25 10.80 36.41
C TYR A 294 -1.34 9.62 36.13
N ARG A 295 -0.07 9.92 35.83
CA ARG A 295 0.95 8.97 35.39
C ARG A 295 1.58 8.08 36.49
N GLY A 296 1.15 8.22 37.75
CA GLY A 296 1.82 7.58 38.88
C GLY A 296 3.08 8.31 39.34
N PRO A 297 3.69 7.87 40.47
CA PRO A 297 4.90 8.49 41.04
C PRO A 297 6.18 8.17 40.26
N SER A 298 6.21 7.10 39.51
CA SER A 298 7.30 6.70 38.59
C SER A 298 6.75 5.84 37.47
N ALA A 299 7.54 5.70 36.40
CA ALA A 299 7.26 4.68 35.37
C ALA A 299 7.17 3.30 36.05
N PHE A 300 6.22 2.49 35.58
CA PHE A 300 5.95 1.16 36.15
C PHE A 300 5.72 1.17 37.67
N SER A 301 5.12 2.23 38.19
CA SER A 301 4.73 2.25 39.62
C SER A 301 3.59 1.29 39.95
N GLU A 302 2.82 0.88 38.94
CA GLU A 302 1.61 0.10 39.13
C GLU A 302 1.86 -1.40 38.86
N PRO A 303 1.30 -2.30 39.66
CA PRO A 303 1.47 -3.73 39.48
C PRO A 303 0.95 -4.22 38.13
N GLU A 304 -0.07 -3.58 37.57
CA GLU A 304 -0.64 -3.89 36.26
C GLU A 304 0.38 -3.65 35.17
N THR A 305 1.01 -2.49 35.16
CA THR A 305 2.05 -2.16 34.14
C THR A 305 3.34 -2.95 34.34
N GLN A 306 3.68 -3.29 35.60
CA GLN A 306 4.80 -4.21 35.88
C GLN A 306 4.52 -5.61 35.36
N ALA A 307 3.28 -6.11 35.46
CA ALA A 307 2.87 -7.39 34.93
C ALA A 307 3.02 -7.39 33.41
N MET A 308 2.54 -6.35 32.72
CA MET A 308 2.69 -6.21 31.28
C MET A 308 4.16 -6.09 30.86
N ARG A 309 4.97 -5.31 31.59
CA ARG A 309 6.42 -5.25 31.38
C ARG A 309 7.05 -6.64 31.47
N TRP A 310 6.73 -7.39 32.51
CA TRP A 310 7.24 -8.74 32.70
C TRP A 310 6.84 -9.65 31.52
N LEU A 311 5.57 -9.60 31.11
CA LEU A 311 5.04 -10.44 30.03
C LEU A 311 5.80 -10.19 28.73
N VAL A 312 5.97 -8.91 28.33
CA VAL A 312 6.65 -8.56 27.07
C VAL A 312 8.16 -8.74 27.11
N GLN A 313 8.78 -8.72 28.30
CA GLN A 313 10.22 -8.99 28.46
C GLN A 313 10.56 -10.48 28.52
N ASN A 314 9.59 -11.34 28.82
CA ASN A 314 9.77 -12.79 28.91
C ASN A 314 9.17 -13.56 27.73
N ASN A 315 8.67 -12.84 26.71
CA ASN A 315 8.15 -13.41 25.48
C ASN A 315 8.59 -12.55 24.30
N ASP A 316 8.96 -13.22 23.21
CA ASP A 316 9.42 -12.58 21.99
C ASP A 316 8.20 -12.24 21.10
N PHE A 317 7.38 -11.28 21.54
CA PHE A 317 6.26 -10.81 20.74
C PHE A 317 6.75 -10.01 19.55
N GLU A 318 6.17 -10.23 18.38
CA GLU A 318 6.46 -9.46 17.17
C GLU A 318 5.45 -8.36 16.92
N MET A 319 4.17 -8.59 17.22
CA MET A 319 3.06 -7.70 17.00
C MET A 319 2.20 -7.61 18.26
N ALA A 320 1.53 -6.47 18.47
CA ALA A 320 0.58 -6.30 19.56
C ALA A 320 -0.59 -5.39 19.18
N PHE A 321 -1.79 -5.72 19.70
CA PHE A 321 -2.92 -4.81 19.85
C PHE A 321 -3.14 -4.48 21.33
N ASN A 322 -3.22 -3.20 21.63
CA ASN A 322 -3.66 -2.67 22.92
C ASN A 322 -5.02 -2.01 22.70
N ALA A 323 -6.09 -2.81 22.78
CA ALA A 323 -7.43 -2.35 22.46
C ALA A 323 -7.98 -1.39 23.50
N HIS A 324 -8.49 -0.26 23.04
CA HIS A 324 -9.15 0.82 23.75
C HIS A 324 -10.57 1.05 23.21
N THR A 325 -11.26 2.03 23.70
CA THR A 325 -12.56 2.53 23.27
C THR A 325 -12.60 4.03 23.59
N TYR A 326 -12.90 4.96 22.68
CA TYR A 326 -13.52 4.85 21.37
C TYR A 326 -13.00 5.93 20.43
N ALA A 327 -13.05 5.71 19.13
CA ALA A 327 -12.95 6.74 18.06
C ALA A 327 -13.07 6.16 16.64
N GLU A 328 -13.19 4.81 16.51
CA GLU A 328 -13.12 4.11 15.22
C GLU A 328 -11.79 4.37 14.49
N ASP A 329 -10.70 4.35 15.25
CA ASP A 329 -9.32 4.54 14.76
C ASP A 329 -8.47 3.30 15.01
N ILE A 330 -7.40 3.11 14.22
CA ILE A 330 -6.27 2.24 14.57
C ILE A 330 -5.01 3.09 14.59
N LEU A 331 -4.46 3.27 15.78
CA LEU A 331 -3.30 4.12 16.03
C LEU A 331 -2.00 3.31 16.01
N PHE A 332 -0.86 3.97 15.69
CA PHE A 332 0.46 3.37 15.71
C PHE A 332 1.53 4.36 16.22
N PRO A 333 2.67 3.88 16.78
CA PRO A 333 3.76 4.71 17.30
C PRO A 333 4.34 5.69 16.28
N ILE A 334 4.88 6.83 16.66
CA ILE A 334 5.19 7.31 18.01
C ILE A 334 4.08 8.25 18.50
N GLY A 335 3.57 8.00 19.71
CA GLY A 335 2.55 8.81 20.37
C GLY A 335 3.10 10.03 21.11
N THR A 336 4.35 9.99 21.55
CA THR A 336 4.94 11.02 22.42
C THR A 336 5.04 12.40 21.76
N THR A 337 5.28 12.49 20.43
CA THR A 337 5.41 13.75 19.71
C THR A 337 5.09 13.62 18.23
N THR A 338 4.54 14.68 17.65
CA THR A 338 4.29 14.76 16.20
C THR A 338 5.58 14.83 15.37
N ALA A 339 6.67 15.35 15.94
CA ALA A 339 7.94 15.54 15.25
C ALA A 339 8.77 14.26 15.12
N GLU A 340 8.57 13.26 15.96
CA GLU A 340 9.30 12.00 15.90
C GLU A 340 8.52 10.97 15.08
N PHE A 341 9.21 10.33 14.12
CA PHE A 341 8.70 9.21 13.37
C PHE A 341 9.41 7.92 13.81
N ALA A 342 8.67 6.85 13.88
CA ALA A 342 9.23 5.52 14.09
C ALA A 342 10.20 5.17 12.95
N PRO A 343 11.33 4.48 13.19
CA PRO A 343 12.20 3.99 12.12
C PRO A 343 11.47 3.17 11.04
N HIS A 344 10.39 2.47 11.43
CA HIS A 344 9.54 1.69 10.54
C HIS A 344 8.19 2.38 10.27
N HIS A 345 8.13 3.71 10.28
CA HIS A 345 6.88 4.48 10.13
C HIS A 345 6.07 4.03 8.90
N ASN A 346 6.71 3.90 7.74
CA ASN A 346 6.04 3.47 6.52
C ASN A 346 5.47 2.03 6.64
N TYR A 347 6.14 1.13 7.39
CA TYR A 347 5.64 -0.22 7.63
C TYR A 347 4.39 -0.18 8.51
N LEU A 348 4.44 0.57 9.62
CA LEU A 348 3.30 0.76 10.51
C LEU A 348 2.11 1.36 9.78
N GLN A 349 2.33 2.41 8.98
CA GLN A 349 1.28 3.03 8.16
C GLN A 349 0.65 2.03 7.17
N ASP A 350 1.47 1.27 6.43
CA ASP A 350 0.97 0.27 5.48
C ASP A 350 0.21 -0.86 6.16
N TYR A 351 0.67 -1.31 7.34
CA TYR A 351 -0.01 -2.33 8.13
C TYR A 351 -1.38 -1.83 8.58
N THR A 352 -1.40 -0.63 9.16
CA THR A 352 -2.64 -0.02 9.66
C THR A 352 -3.62 0.28 8.53
N ASN A 353 -3.15 0.82 7.39
CA ASN A 353 -3.98 1.03 6.21
C ASN A 353 -4.65 -0.27 5.73
N HIS A 354 -3.91 -1.40 5.77
CA HIS A 354 -4.50 -2.69 5.40
C HIS A 354 -5.49 -3.21 6.44
N MET A 355 -5.23 -2.99 7.73
CA MET A 355 -6.15 -3.38 8.81
C MET A 355 -7.52 -2.71 8.70
N VAL A 356 -7.57 -1.46 8.24
CA VAL A 356 -8.82 -0.68 8.15
C VAL A 356 -9.57 -0.84 6.82
N GLU A 357 -9.12 -1.68 5.89
CA GLU A 357 -9.73 -1.81 4.54
C GLU A 357 -11.21 -2.25 4.57
N HIS A 358 -11.70 -2.86 5.67
CA HIS A 358 -13.05 -3.45 5.73
C HIS A 358 -13.95 -2.94 6.86
N ASN A 359 -13.48 -2.02 7.72
CA ASN A 359 -14.27 -1.54 8.86
C ASN A 359 -14.52 -0.03 8.85
N GLY A 360 -13.91 0.71 7.92
CA GLY A 360 -14.09 2.16 7.85
C GLY A 360 -13.36 2.95 8.94
N TYR A 361 -12.48 2.29 9.72
CA TYR A 361 -11.68 2.97 10.74
C TYR A 361 -10.60 3.81 10.10
N THR A 362 -10.12 4.82 10.84
CA THR A 362 -9.03 5.68 10.38
C THR A 362 -7.67 5.11 10.81
N ALA A 363 -6.73 5.03 9.87
CA ALA A 363 -5.36 4.64 10.14
C ALA A 363 -4.50 5.88 10.40
N MET A 364 -4.00 6.07 11.62
CA MET A 364 -3.20 7.25 11.93
C MET A 364 -2.10 7.01 12.96
N LYS A 365 -1.09 7.88 12.92
CA LYS A 365 -0.06 7.96 13.96
C LYS A 365 -0.68 8.45 15.27
N SER A 366 -0.42 7.80 16.41
CA SER A 366 -1.00 8.12 17.71
C SER A 366 -0.87 9.59 18.11
N SER A 367 0.29 10.22 17.84
CA SER A 367 0.49 11.65 18.12
C SER A 367 -0.24 12.61 17.18
N ALA A 368 -0.85 12.11 16.09
CA ALA A 368 -1.72 12.93 15.25
C ALA A 368 -3.09 13.15 15.91
N LEU A 369 -3.55 12.17 16.70
CA LEU A 369 -4.72 12.37 17.56
C LEU A 369 -4.41 13.43 18.61
N TYR A 370 -3.45 13.16 19.49
CA TYR A 370 -2.80 14.13 20.40
C TYR A 370 -1.51 13.50 20.96
N PRO A 371 -0.45 14.29 21.26
CA PRO A 371 0.75 13.75 21.87
C PRO A 371 0.52 13.30 23.32
N ALA A 372 0.83 12.03 23.60
CA ALA A 372 0.81 11.45 24.94
C ALA A 372 2.09 10.64 25.20
N SER A 373 2.47 10.47 26.45
CA SER A 373 3.69 9.75 26.82
C SER A 373 3.44 8.75 27.94
N GLY A 374 4.28 7.71 27.98
CA GLY A 374 4.14 6.62 28.93
C GLY A 374 3.01 5.66 28.55
N ASP A 375 2.64 5.61 27.26
CA ASP A 375 1.67 4.67 26.71
C ASP A 375 2.29 3.30 26.42
N SER A 376 1.42 2.32 26.20
CA SER A 376 1.80 0.92 25.96
C SER A 376 2.47 0.72 24.60
N ASP A 377 2.01 1.42 23.55
CA ASP A 377 2.48 1.23 22.17
C ASP A 377 3.91 1.73 22.00
N ASP A 378 4.19 2.94 22.47
CA ASP A 378 5.54 3.51 22.40
C ASP A 378 6.53 2.66 23.20
N TYR A 379 6.13 2.18 24.39
CA TYR A 379 6.94 1.26 25.18
C TYR A 379 7.18 -0.07 24.46
N MET A 380 6.16 -0.67 23.87
CA MET A 380 6.29 -1.95 23.16
C MET A 380 7.14 -1.79 21.89
N TYR A 381 7.01 -0.69 21.19
CA TYR A 381 7.76 -0.43 19.96
C TYR A 381 9.22 -0.07 20.23
N LYS A 382 9.50 0.76 21.24
CA LYS A 382 10.88 1.19 21.55
C LYS A 382 11.64 0.13 22.34
N VAL A 383 12.91 -0.01 22.01
CA VAL A 383 13.82 -0.89 22.76
C VAL A 383 14.13 -0.25 24.10
N ASP A 384 13.86 -0.95 25.19
CA ASP A 384 14.21 -0.51 26.54
C ASP A 384 15.72 -0.80 26.77
N VAL A 385 16.52 0.25 26.81
CA VAL A 385 17.98 0.12 27.05
C VAL A 385 18.22 -0.11 28.54
N GLY A 386 18.47 -1.34 28.95
CA GLY A 386 18.73 -1.66 30.35
C GLY A 386 18.48 -3.14 30.70
N VAL A 387 18.34 -3.42 32.00
CA VAL A 387 18.09 -4.79 32.49
C VAL A 387 16.72 -5.28 32.02
N GLY A 388 16.70 -6.39 31.27
CA GLY A 388 15.49 -6.97 30.71
C GLY A 388 15.07 -6.31 29.38
N GLN A 389 16.01 -6.20 28.43
CA GLN A 389 15.71 -5.74 27.08
C GLN A 389 14.66 -6.65 26.41
N LYS A 390 13.71 -6.04 25.71
CA LYS A 390 12.79 -6.68 24.77
C LYS A 390 13.13 -6.25 23.35
N ASP A 391 12.75 -7.07 22.38
CA ASP A 391 12.81 -6.68 20.97
C ASP A 391 11.72 -5.66 20.63
N THR A 392 11.84 -5.02 19.48
CA THR A 392 10.81 -4.11 18.96
C THR A 392 9.54 -4.89 18.65
N ILE A 393 8.44 -4.56 19.32
CA ILE A 393 7.11 -5.06 19.06
C ILE A 393 6.35 -4.03 18.21
N PHE A 394 5.83 -4.42 17.05
CA PHE A 394 5.00 -3.54 16.22
C PHE A 394 3.60 -3.45 16.86
N ALA A 395 3.47 -2.55 17.82
CA ALA A 395 2.26 -2.36 18.57
C ALA A 395 1.33 -1.34 17.90
N HIS A 396 0.03 -1.55 18.03
CA HIS A 396 -1.01 -0.66 17.53
C HIS A 396 -2.11 -0.55 18.60
N THR A 397 -2.82 0.58 18.61
CA THR A 397 -3.98 0.80 19.48
C THR A 397 -5.25 0.94 18.65
N PRO A 398 -6.11 -0.10 18.60
CA PRO A 398 -7.47 0.07 18.10
C PRO A 398 -8.31 0.85 19.14
N GLU A 399 -8.96 1.92 18.70
CA GLU A 399 -9.97 2.68 19.45
C GLU A 399 -11.37 2.23 18.97
N VAL A 400 -11.85 1.16 19.58
CA VAL A 400 -12.98 0.35 19.10
C VAL A 400 -14.32 1.04 19.36
N GLY A 401 -15.10 1.26 18.29
CA GLY A 401 -16.47 1.74 18.35
C GLY A 401 -16.63 3.25 18.56
N THR A 402 -17.88 3.66 18.80
CA THR A 402 -18.33 5.07 18.73
C THR A 402 -18.54 5.75 20.07
N ALA A 403 -18.52 5.00 21.18
CA ALA A 403 -18.75 5.53 22.53
C ALA A 403 -18.19 4.58 23.60
N PHE A 404 -17.91 5.06 24.83
CA PHE A 404 -17.51 4.19 25.94
C PHE A 404 -18.52 3.07 26.22
N TRP A 405 -19.80 3.37 26.12
CA TRP A 405 -20.90 2.43 26.32
C TRP A 405 -21.86 2.55 25.14
N GLN A 406 -21.67 1.72 24.13
CA GLN A 406 -22.58 1.64 22.98
C GLN A 406 -23.89 0.90 23.34
N PRO A 407 -24.98 1.10 22.59
CA PRO A 407 -26.16 0.27 22.73
C PRO A 407 -25.82 -1.22 22.55
N SER A 408 -26.49 -2.09 23.32
CA SER A 408 -26.24 -3.54 23.25
C SER A 408 -26.51 -4.12 21.84
N SER A 409 -27.39 -3.49 21.06
CA SER A 409 -27.68 -3.84 19.67
C SER A 409 -26.49 -3.63 18.70
N GLU A 410 -25.53 -2.79 19.04
CA GLU A 410 -24.37 -2.47 18.21
C GLU A 410 -23.13 -3.32 18.56
N ILE A 411 -23.06 -3.92 19.75
CA ILE A 411 -21.86 -4.62 20.25
C ILE A 411 -21.39 -5.70 19.28
N ILE A 412 -22.30 -6.55 18.76
CA ILE A 412 -21.93 -7.66 17.86
C ILE A 412 -21.37 -7.11 16.54
N ALA A 413 -21.99 -6.09 15.96
CA ALA A 413 -21.52 -5.49 14.71
C ALA A 413 -20.12 -4.89 14.88
N THR A 414 -19.89 -4.16 15.96
CA THR A 414 -18.57 -3.58 16.28
C THR A 414 -17.53 -4.67 16.53
N CYS A 415 -17.88 -5.78 17.19
CA CYS A 415 -16.98 -6.93 17.32
C CYS A 415 -16.62 -7.54 15.95
N GLN A 416 -17.59 -7.64 15.02
CA GLN A 416 -17.35 -8.15 13.66
C GLN A 416 -16.41 -7.26 12.87
N GLU A 417 -16.50 -5.94 13.02
CA GLU A 417 -15.59 -4.95 12.39
C GLU A 417 -14.13 -5.20 12.78
N MET A 418 -13.86 -5.71 13.97
CA MET A 418 -12.51 -5.94 14.48
C MET A 418 -11.92 -7.31 14.11
N VAL A 419 -12.69 -8.25 13.55
CA VAL A 419 -12.17 -9.58 13.18
C VAL A 419 -11.07 -9.47 12.13
N PHE A 420 -11.27 -8.68 11.07
CA PHE A 420 -10.25 -8.53 10.01
C PHE A 420 -8.96 -7.92 10.54
N PRO A 421 -8.96 -6.76 11.25
CA PRO A 421 -7.75 -6.22 11.85
C PRO A 421 -6.99 -7.22 12.74
N ASN A 422 -7.72 -7.98 13.57
CA ASN A 422 -7.13 -8.98 14.46
C ASN A 422 -6.47 -10.15 13.69
N LEU A 423 -7.09 -10.64 12.61
CA LEU A 423 -6.49 -11.66 11.73
C LEU A 423 -5.24 -11.12 11.03
N ILE A 424 -5.31 -9.88 10.50
CA ILE A 424 -4.17 -9.26 9.83
C ILE A 424 -2.99 -9.07 10.78
N LEU A 425 -3.22 -8.68 12.03
CA LEU A 425 -2.14 -8.57 13.02
C LEU A 425 -1.35 -9.88 13.15
N ALA A 426 -2.04 -11.02 13.20
CA ALA A 426 -1.39 -12.34 13.23
C ALA A 426 -0.69 -12.68 11.90
N HIS A 427 -1.32 -12.41 10.75
CA HIS A 427 -0.72 -12.63 9.43
C HIS A 427 0.59 -11.85 9.23
N LEU A 428 0.70 -10.63 9.75
CA LEU A 428 1.88 -9.78 9.58
C LEU A 428 3.14 -10.37 10.22
N THR A 429 3.02 -11.24 11.19
CA THR A 429 4.17 -11.97 11.75
C THR A 429 4.69 -13.07 10.82
N ARG A 430 3.86 -13.50 9.87
CA ARG A 430 4.14 -14.63 8.97
C ARG A 430 4.50 -14.15 7.57
N HIS A 431 4.55 -15.10 6.63
CA HIS A 431 4.72 -14.82 5.21
C HIS A 431 3.38 -14.40 4.60
N TYR A 432 3.13 -13.09 4.56
CA TYR A 432 1.88 -12.50 4.09
C TYR A 432 2.12 -11.50 2.96
N SER A 433 1.32 -11.59 1.90
CA SER A 433 1.35 -10.68 0.75
C SER A 433 -0.06 -10.31 0.31
N ILE A 434 -0.22 -9.05 -0.08
CA ILE A 434 -1.44 -8.58 -0.73
C ILE A 434 -1.26 -8.71 -2.24
N VAL A 435 -2.21 -9.33 -2.90
CA VAL A 435 -2.28 -9.40 -4.37
C VAL A 435 -3.55 -8.68 -4.80
N LYS A 436 -3.43 -7.77 -5.76
CA LYS A 436 -4.55 -7.01 -6.31
C LYS A 436 -4.60 -7.20 -7.83
N ASP A 437 -5.79 -7.46 -8.37
CA ASP A 437 -6.04 -7.35 -9.81
C ASP A 437 -5.82 -5.90 -10.22
N THR A 438 -5.06 -5.68 -11.31
CA THR A 438 -4.75 -4.34 -11.82
C THR A 438 -5.41 -4.05 -13.15
N ASP A 439 -6.17 -4.98 -13.68
CA ASP A 439 -6.95 -4.77 -14.91
C ASP A 439 -8.31 -4.15 -14.59
N GLY A 440 -8.87 -3.42 -15.54
CA GLY A 440 -10.25 -2.94 -15.44
C GLY A 440 -11.28 -4.08 -15.40
N SER A 441 -12.52 -3.72 -15.11
CA SER A 441 -13.64 -4.66 -14.94
C SER A 441 -14.10 -5.35 -16.24
N THR A 442 -13.51 -5.01 -17.40
CA THR A 442 -13.90 -5.54 -18.71
C THR A 442 -12.74 -6.24 -19.41
N VAL A 443 -13.07 -7.24 -20.23
CA VAL A 443 -12.12 -8.01 -21.04
C VAL A 443 -12.63 -8.02 -22.49
N ALA A 444 -11.85 -7.48 -23.42
CA ALA A 444 -12.29 -7.30 -24.81
C ALA A 444 -11.84 -8.44 -25.76
N THR A 445 -10.92 -9.29 -25.36
CA THR A 445 -10.29 -10.29 -26.24
C THR A 445 -10.46 -11.70 -25.69
N LEU A 446 -10.53 -12.69 -26.61
CA LEU A 446 -10.62 -14.10 -26.23
C LEU A 446 -9.34 -14.65 -25.58
N THR A 447 -8.21 -14.00 -25.83
CA THR A 447 -6.91 -14.35 -25.24
C THR A 447 -6.20 -13.08 -24.78
N GLY A 448 -5.44 -13.16 -23.69
CA GLY A 448 -4.71 -12.04 -23.13
C GLY A 448 -4.04 -12.40 -21.81
N ASN A 449 -3.82 -11.39 -20.98
CA ASN A 449 -3.28 -11.56 -19.64
C ASN A 449 -4.19 -10.93 -18.60
N PHE A 450 -4.34 -11.58 -17.45
CA PHE A 450 -4.82 -10.96 -16.24
C PHE A 450 -3.61 -10.44 -15.45
N ASN A 451 -3.54 -9.12 -15.33
CA ASN A 451 -2.43 -8.45 -14.66
C ASN A 451 -2.72 -8.30 -13.16
N HIS A 452 -1.68 -8.36 -12.36
CA HIS A 452 -1.80 -8.19 -10.93
C HIS A 452 -0.58 -7.48 -10.36
N SER A 453 -0.77 -6.80 -9.23
CA SER A 453 0.30 -6.34 -8.38
C SER A 453 0.39 -7.23 -7.15
N ILE A 454 1.59 -7.37 -6.61
CA ILE A 454 1.84 -8.07 -5.35
C ILE A 454 2.74 -7.21 -4.47
N LYS A 455 2.35 -7.01 -3.20
CA LYS A 455 3.14 -6.36 -2.16
C LYS A 455 3.30 -7.28 -0.97
N ARG A 456 4.55 -7.53 -0.54
CA ARG A 456 4.79 -8.28 0.69
C ARG A 456 4.67 -7.37 1.90
N LEU A 457 3.76 -7.70 2.83
CA LEU A 457 3.63 -7.04 4.13
C LEU A 457 4.24 -7.88 5.26
N GLY A 458 4.09 -9.19 5.20
CA GLY A 458 4.53 -10.09 6.27
C GLY A 458 6.03 -9.99 6.60
N ARG A 459 6.36 -10.07 7.88
CA ARG A 459 7.72 -9.95 8.39
C ARG A 459 8.57 -11.17 8.04
N GLN A 460 7.99 -12.36 8.06
CA GLN A 460 8.67 -13.59 7.64
C GLN A 460 8.80 -13.66 6.11
N GLY A 461 10.00 -13.97 5.61
CA GLY A 461 10.27 -14.14 4.18
C GLY A 461 9.87 -15.52 3.65
N GLY A 462 9.73 -15.62 2.33
CA GLY A 462 9.43 -16.87 1.66
C GLY A 462 8.96 -16.66 0.23
N ASN A 463 8.67 -17.75 -0.48
CA ASN A 463 8.09 -17.71 -1.80
C ASN A 463 6.57 -17.63 -1.74
N VAL A 464 5.99 -16.79 -2.60
CA VAL A 464 4.54 -16.72 -2.84
C VAL A 464 4.27 -17.09 -4.28
N ALA A 465 3.34 -18.00 -4.51
CA ALA A 465 2.82 -18.31 -5.83
C ALA A 465 1.48 -17.61 -6.08
N VAL A 466 1.40 -16.82 -7.14
CA VAL A 466 0.14 -16.23 -7.61
C VAL A 466 -0.38 -17.08 -8.77
N SER A 467 -1.61 -17.57 -8.68
CA SER A 467 -2.24 -18.38 -9.70
C SER A 467 -3.71 -18.05 -9.88
N ILE A 468 -4.28 -18.46 -11.00
CA ILE A 468 -5.68 -18.28 -11.32
C ILE A 468 -6.39 -19.62 -11.39
N GLN A 469 -7.53 -19.72 -10.70
CA GLN A 469 -8.45 -20.85 -10.85
C GLN A 469 -9.68 -20.39 -11.64
N PRO A 470 -9.90 -20.87 -12.86
CA PRO A 470 -11.07 -20.55 -13.65
C PRO A 470 -12.37 -20.99 -12.96
N LEU A 471 -13.41 -20.16 -13.06
CA LEU A 471 -14.77 -20.47 -12.58
C LEU A 471 -15.81 -20.38 -13.71
N LEU A 472 -15.78 -19.31 -14.52
CA LEU A 472 -16.78 -19.08 -15.55
C LEU A 472 -16.13 -18.45 -16.78
N ASN A 473 -16.47 -18.98 -17.98
CA ASN A 473 -16.06 -18.50 -19.30
C ASN A 473 -14.54 -18.40 -19.56
N ILE A 474 -13.72 -19.15 -18.82
CA ILE A 474 -12.29 -19.30 -19.05
C ILE A 474 -12.00 -20.77 -19.37
N THR A 475 -11.37 -21.06 -20.50
CA THR A 475 -11.01 -22.42 -20.94
C THR A 475 -9.61 -22.83 -20.49
N SER A 476 -8.69 -21.88 -20.40
CA SER A 476 -7.34 -22.14 -19.89
C SER A 476 -6.70 -20.87 -19.32
N VAL A 477 -5.74 -21.07 -18.44
CA VAL A 477 -4.90 -20.03 -17.85
C VAL A 477 -3.43 -20.47 -17.87
N GLY A 478 -2.52 -19.49 -17.85
CA GLY A 478 -1.08 -19.71 -17.74
C GLY A 478 -0.65 -20.31 -16.40
N ASN A 479 0.63 -20.62 -16.30
CA ASN A 479 1.23 -21.17 -15.09
C ASN A 479 1.23 -20.12 -13.94
N ALA A 480 1.30 -20.62 -12.70
CA ALA A 480 1.52 -19.79 -11.53
C ALA A 480 2.84 -18.99 -11.65
N VAL A 481 2.81 -17.76 -11.18
CA VAL A 481 3.98 -16.88 -11.09
C VAL A 481 4.48 -16.87 -9.65
N ASN A 482 5.77 -17.11 -9.47
CA ASN A 482 6.40 -17.19 -8.16
C ASN A 482 7.15 -15.90 -7.84
N TYR A 483 7.01 -15.41 -6.61
CA TYR A 483 7.64 -14.20 -6.10
C TYR A 483 8.41 -14.49 -4.83
N ASN A 484 9.60 -13.90 -4.73
CA ASN A 484 10.38 -13.85 -3.49
C ASN A 484 10.73 -12.38 -3.22
N LEU A 485 9.85 -11.69 -2.49
CA LEU A 485 9.94 -10.26 -2.26
C LEU A 485 10.56 -9.96 -0.89
N ASN A 486 11.25 -8.83 -0.78
CA ASN A 486 11.59 -8.24 0.51
C ASN A 486 10.33 -7.67 1.17
N CYS A 487 10.35 -7.51 2.51
CA CYS A 487 9.26 -6.83 3.22
C CYS A 487 9.03 -5.43 2.62
N GLN A 488 7.79 -5.04 2.40
CA GLN A 488 7.33 -3.80 1.73
C GLN A 488 7.64 -3.69 0.23
N GLN A 489 8.30 -4.65 -0.37
CA GLN A 489 8.53 -4.64 -1.81
C GLN A 489 7.24 -4.91 -2.58
N THR A 490 7.01 -4.09 -3.60
CA THR A 490 5.91 -4.24 -4.57
C THR A 490 6.47 -4.59 -5.93
N THR A 491 5.79 -5.46 -6.65
CA THR A 491 6.05 -5.77 -8.06
C THR A 491 4.75 -6.12 -8.77
N SER A 492 4.80 -6.26 -10.09
CA SER A 492 3.66 -6.65 -10.92
C SER A 492 3.94 -7.95 -11.64
N GLY A 493 2.87 -8.62 -12.06
CA GLY A 493 2.93 -9.84 -12.87
C GLY A 493 1.70 -10.01 -13.74
N ALA A 494 1.73 -11.04 -14.57
CA ALA A 494 0.65 -11.33 -15.50
C ALA A 494 0.49 -12.85 -15.66
N ILE A 495 -0.76 -13.30 -15.77
CA ILE A 495 -1.10 -14.70 -16.04
C ILE A 495 -1.98 -14.73 -17.29
N SER A 496 -1.53 -15.46 -18.34
CA SER A 496 -2.28 -15.53 -19.59
C SER A 496 -3.61 -16.25 -19.41
N TYR A 497 -4.60 -15.88 -20.22
CA TYR A 497 -5.89 -16.56 -20.27
C TYR A 497 -6.33 -16.85 -21.69
N THR A 498 -7.22 -17.85 -21.83
CA THR A 498 -8.05 -18.08 -23.00
C THR A 498 -9.48 -18.22 -22.54
N LEU A 499 -10.38 -17.40 -23.09
CA LEU A 499 -11.80 -17.46 -22.80
C LEU A 499 -12.51 -18.56 -23.60
N ASN A 500 -13.72 -18.90 -23.17
CA ASN A 500 -14.62 -19.73 -23.94
C ASN A 500 -14.93 -19.05 -25.29
N PRO A 501 -14.65 -19.67 -26.44
CA PRO A 501 -14.92 -19.04 -27.75
C PRO A 501 -16.40 -18.77 -28.01
N SER A 502 -17.31 -19.37 -27.24
CA SER A 502 -18.75 -19.13 -27.32
C SER A 502 -19.25 -18.02 -26.39
N ILE A 503 -18.35 -17.35 -25.65
CA ILE A 503 -18.69 -16.25 -24.74
C ILE A 503 -19.34 -15.11 -25.53
N GLN A 504 -20.41 -14.55 -25.02
CA GLN A 504 -21.15 -13.45 -25.64
C GLN A 504 -20.81 -12.13 -24.93
N PHE A 505 -20.99 -11.01 -25.64
CA PHE A 505 -20.82 -9.68 -25.05
C PHE A 505 -21.81 -9.48 -23.89
N GLY A 506 -21.28 -8.98 -22.75
CA GLY A 506 -22.03 -8.85 -21.50
C GLY A 506 -21.94 -10.07 -20.57
N ASP A 507 -21.43 -11.20 -21.07
CA ASP A 507 -21.23 -12.37 -20.21
C ASP A 507 -20.14 -12.12 -19.16
N GLN A 508 -20.36 -12.69 -17.97
CA GLN A 508 -19.38 -12.62 -16.90
C GLN A 508 -18.24 -13.60 -17.11
N ILE A 509 -17.05 -13.11 -16.79
CA ILE A 509 -15.83 -13.90 -16.64
C ILE A 509 -15.55 -13.97 -15.14
N LYS A 510 -15.43 -15.19 -14.58
CA LYS A 510 -15.13 -15.36 -13.15
C LYS A 510 -13.91 -16.23 -12.93
N TYR A 511 -13.06 -15.83 -12.00
CA TYR A 511 -11.95 -16.64 -11.55
C TYR A 511 -11.59 -16.33 -10.09
N ILE A 512 -10.88 -17.25 -9.46
CA ILE A 512 -10.24 -17.03 -8.17
C ILE A 512 -8.79 -16.67 -8.42
N LEU A 513 -8.37 -15.51 -7.95
CA LEU A 513 -6.98 -15.10 -7.84
C LEU A 513 -6.44 -15.70 -6.53
N LYS A 514 -5.52 -16.66 -6.63
CA LYS A 514 -4.97 -17.38 -5.50
C LYS A 514 -3.59 -16.85 -5.15
N THR A 515 -3.40 -16.57 -3.87
CA THR A 515 -2.10 -16.21 -3.28
C THR A 515 -1.68 -17.35 -2.33
N ASP A 516 -0.72 -18.15 -2.74
CA ASP A 516 -0.26 -19.33 -2.01
C ASP A 516 1.11 -19.08 -1.39
N ASN A 517 1.20 -19.08 -0.06
CA ASN A 517 2.46 -18.91 0.68
C ASN A 517 3.10 -20.27 1.08
N GLY A 518 2.59 -21.37 0.56
CA GLY A 518 3.03 -22.73 0.85
C GLY A 518 2.38 -23.39 2.07
N LEU A 519 1.72 -22.62 2.93
CA LEU A 519 1.01 -23.10 4.12
C LEU A 519 -0.48 -22.77 4.09
N TRP A 520 -0.85 -21.70 3.40
CA TRP A 520 -2.22 -21.24 3.25
C TRP A 520 -2.41 -20.55 1.88
N ILE A 521 -3.63 -20.64 1.36
CA ILE A 521 -4.01 -20.06 0.07
C ILE A 521 -5.13 -19.05 0.29
N LYS A 522 -4.80 -17.74 0.15
CA LYS A 522 -5.82 -16.70 0.04
C LYS A 522 -6.52 -16.81 -1.32
N ARG A 523 -7.83 -16.63 -1.32
CA ARG A 523 -8.68 -16.77 -2.51
C ARG A 523 -9.55 -15.53 -2.68
N ASP A 524 -9.24 -14.71 -3.67
CA ASP A 524 -10.02 -13.53 -4.02
C ASP A 524 -10.80 -13.81 -5.30
N THR A 525 -12.14 -13.70 -5.26
CA THR A 525 -12.99 -13.91 -6.44
C THR A 525 -13.04 -12.65 -7.28
N ILE A 526 -12.58 -12.74 -8.52
CA ILE A 526 -12.59 -11.65 -9.49
C ILE A 526 -13.70 -11.90 -10.51
N ILE A 527 -14.48 -10.86 -10.76
CA ILE A 527 -15.56 -10.86 -11.75
C ILE A 527 -15.29 -9.76 -12.77
N LYS A 528 -15.24 -10.13 -14.04
CA LYS A 528 -15.09 -9.19 -15.15
C LYS A 528 -16.22 -9.44 -16.17
N THR A 529 -16.46 -8.48 -17.05
CA THR A 529 -17.46 -8.59 -18.13
C THR A 529 -16.75 -8.71 -19.47
N TYR A 530 -17.16 -9.68 -20.28
CA TYR A 530 -16.64 -9.81 -21.65
C TYR A 530 -17.31 -8.79 -22.58
N GLY A 531 -16.48 -8.10 -23.36
CA GLY A 531 -17.00 -7.24 -24.44
C GLY A 531 -16.04 -6.15 -24.87
N ALA A 532 -16.10 -5.78 -26.15
CA ALA A 532 -15.48 -4.57 -26.63
C ALA A 532 -16.19 -3.37 -26.03
N ILE A 533 -15.45 -2.45 -25.49
CA ILE A 533 -15.98 -1.23 -24.91
C ILE A 533 -16.18 -0.21 -26.03
N THR A 534 -17.41 0.23 -26.27
CA THR A 534 -17.65 1.46 -27.00
C THR A 534 -17.37 2.63 -26.08
N VAL A 535 -16.36 3.42 -26.38
CA VAL A 535 -16.04 4.61 -25.60
C VAL A 535 -16.86 5.77 -26.14
N GLN A 536 -17.78 6.30 -25.36
CA GLN A 536 -18.59 7.45 -25.72
C GLN A 536 -17.89 8.77 -25.39
N ALA A 537 -17.07 8.81 -24.36
CA ALA A 537 -16.34 9.99 -23.92
C ALA A 537 -14.96 9.61 -23.39
N ILE A 538 -13.96 10.42 -23.71
CA ILE A 538 -12.65 10.49 -23.06
C ILE A 538 -12.35 11.96 -22.85
N GLU A 539 -12.12 12.37 -21.60
CA GLU A 539 -11.85 13.75 -21.19
C GLU A 539 -10.57 13.77 -20.35
N ASP A 540 -9.46 14.21 -20.96
CA ASP A 540 -8.12 14.28 -20.36
C ASP A 540 -7.79 15.68 -19.78
N ALA A 541 -8.81 16.48 -19.51
CA ALA A 541 -8.72 17.85 -19.00
C ALA A 541 -7.89 18.83 -19.89
N THR A 542 -7.42 18.45 -21.07
CA THR A 542 -6.79 19.39 -22.03
C THR A 542 -7.80 20.42 -22.52
N SER A 543 -9.08 20.04 -22.57
CA SER A 543 -10.23 20.92 -22.86
C SER A 543 -11.34 20.65 -21.87
N ALA A 544 -12.01 21.71 -21.42
CA ALA A 544 -13.18 21.63 -20.54
C ALA A 544 -14.50 21.95 -21.27
N THR A 545 -14.53 21.93 -22.61
CA THR A 545 -15.68 22.37 -23.42
C THR A 545 -16.94 21.52 -23.23
N ASN A 546 -16.76 20.26 -22.86
CA ASN A 546 -17.85 19.32 -22.59
C ASN A 546 -18.33 19.38 -21.14
N TRP A 547 -17.82 20.30 -20.34
CA TRP A 547 -18.18 20.45 -18.95
C TRP A 547 -18.79 21.83 -18.66
N THR A 548 -19.73 21.89 -17.73
CA THR A 548 -20.34 23.15 -17.25
C THR A 548 -20.44 23.16 -15.74
N GLY A 549 -20.13 24.30 -15.15
CA GLY A 549 -20.14 24.47 -13.69
C GLY A 549 -19.04 25.42 -13.26
N THR A 550 -18.67 25.35 -11.96
CA THR A 550 -17.72 26.27 -11.34
C THR A 550 -16.35 25.67 -11.10
N TRP A 551 -16.14 24.41 -11.51
CA TRP A 551 -14.82 23.76 -11.47
C TRP A 551 -13.97 24.20 -12.67
N GLY A 552 -12.69 23.93 -12.63
CA GLY A 552 -11.75 24.27 -13.69
C GLY A 552 -10.74 23.17 -13.96
N THR A 553 -9.59 23.54 -14.51
CA THR A 553 -8.48 22.65 -14.75
C THR A 553 -7.19 23.20 -14.13
N THR A 554 -6.31 22.29 -13.71
CA THR A 554 -4.98 22.64 -13.18
C THR A 554 -3.88 21.88 -13.92
N GLY A 555 -2.71 22.51 -14.04
CA GLY A 555 -1.49 21.88 -14.57
C GLY A 555 -0.49 21.51 -13.47
N THR A 556 -0.86 21.61 -12.20
CA THR A 556 0.06 21.31 -11.08
C THR A 556 0.19 19.81 -10.81
N THR A 557 -0.83 19.03 -11.17
CA THR A 557 -0.91 17.59 -10.96
C THR A 557 -1.85 16.97 -11.97
N PHE A 558 -1.49 15.85 -12.56
CA PHE A 558 -2.28 15.15 -13.59
C PHE A 558 -1.82 13.70 -13.72
N VAL A 559 -2.63 12.86 -14.33
CA VAL A 559 -2.28 11.52 -14.81
C VAL A 559 -1.86 11.61 -16.25
N SER A 560 -2.74 12.10 -17.11
CA SER A 560 -2.41 12.41 -18.50
C SER A 560 -1.93 13.86 -18.64
N PRO A 561 -0.77 14.11 -19.30
CA PRO A 561 -0.32 15.48 -19.55
C PRO A 561 -1.32 16.26 -20.41
N SER A 562 -1.58 17.51 -20.15
CA SER A 562 -0.88 18.46 -19.29
C SER A 562 -1.72 19.01 -18.13
N LYS A 563 -2.93 18.51 -17.88
CA LYS A 563 -3.87 19.07 -16.88
C LYS A 563 -4.74 17.97 -16.30
N SER A 564 -5.33 18.26 -15.14
CA SER A 564 -6.46 17.54 -14.58
C SER A 564 -7.61 18.48 -14.25
N PHE A 565 -8.81 17.96 -14.06
CA PHE A 565 -9.95 18.73 -13.54
C PHE A 565 -9.79 18.93 -12.03
N TYR A 566 -10.24 20.11 -11.55
CA TYR A 566 -10.08 20.55 -10.17
C TYR A 566 -11.24 21.45 -9.75
N GLU A 567 -11.77 21.28 -8.55
CA GLU A 567 -12.97 22.00 -8.10
C GLU A 567 -12.70 23.45 -7.70
N ASN A 568 -11.46 23.83 -7.51
CA ASN A 568 -11.05 25.19 -7.18
C ASN A 568 -9.96 25.71 -8.10
N SER A 569 -9.86 27.02 -8.29
CA SER A 569 -8.83 27.65 -9.13
C SER A 569 -7.48 27.82 -8.42
N SER A 570 -7.44 27.78 -7.11
CA SER A 570 -6.21 27.90 -6.29
C SER A 570 -6.48 27.67 -4.80
N GLY A 571 -5.59 26.94 -4.13
CA GLY A 571 -5.64 26.68 -2.69
C GLY A 571 -6.80 25.75 -2.27
N ASN A 572 -7.11 25.73 -0.99
CA ASN A 572 -8.16 24.89 -0.44
C ASN A 572 -9.55 25.28 -0.94
N TYR A 573 -10.49 24.32 -0.99
CA TYR A 573 -11.89 24.64 -1.28
C TYR A 573 -12.46 25.58 -0.19
N PRO A 574 -13.41 26.49 -0.53
CA PRO A 574 -13.97 27.43 0.45
C PRO A 574 -14.97 26.75 1.40
N ASN A 575 -15.16 27.36 2.59
CA ASN A 575 -16.24 27.03 3.51
C ASN A 575 -17.64 27.36 2.95
N ASN A 576 -18.65 26.61 3.37
CA ASN A 576 -20.05 26.78 2.98
C ASN A 576 -20.27 26.75 1.46
N VAL A 577 -19.47 25.96 0.75
CA VAL A 577 -19.60 25.85 -0.71
C VAL A 577 -20.59 24.74 -1.08
N ASN A 578 -21.25 24.94 -2.21
CA ASN A 578 -22.03 23.93 -2.92
C ASN A 578 -21.82 24.17 -4.42
N LYS A 579 -20.86 23.46 -4.99
CA LYS A 579 -20.46 23.58 -6.39
C LYS A 579 -20.71 22.31 -7.13
N THR A 580 -21.08 22.42 -8.40
CA THR A 580 -21.28 21.27 -9.28
C THR A 580 -20.47 21.43 -10.56
N TYR A 581 -20.09 20.29 -11.16
CA TYR A 581 -19.44 20.22 -12.45
C TYR A 581 -20.07 19.10 -13.27
N MET A 582 -20.83 19.48 -14.30
CA MET A 582 -21.67 18.58 -15.07
C MET A 582 -21.07 18.31 -16.45
N TYR A 583 -21.02 17.06 -16.83
CA TYR A 583 -20.75 16.65 -18.22
C TYR A 583 -21.96 16.99 -19.11
N VAL A 584 -21.75 17.87 -20.10
CA VAL A 584 -22.82 18.46 -20.91
C VAL A 584 -23.44 17.45 -21.88
N PRO A 585 -22.69 16.61 -22.60
CA PRO A 585 -23.27 15.62 -23.49
C PRO A 585 -24.17 14.63 -22.74
N THR A 586 -25.23 14.19 -23.40
CA THR A 586 -26.09 13.12 -22.88
C THR A 586 -25.42 11.79 -23.13
N ILE A 587 -25.31 10.97 -22.07
CA ILE A 587 -24.85 9.59 -22.16
C ILE A 587 -26.04 8.73 -22.56
N ASN A 588 -25.96 8.08 -23.72
CA ASN A 588 -27.04 7.25 -24.25
C ASN A 588 -26.76 5.76 -23.99
N LEU A 589 -27.47 5.17 -23.04
CA LEU A 589 -27.34 3.76 -22.69
C LEU A 589 -28.56 2.93 -23.17
N THR A 590 -29.34 3.47 -24.12
CA THR A 590 -30.62 2.84 -24.56
C THR A 590 -30.41 1.42 -25.08
N ASN A 591 -29.32 1.14 -25.74
CA ASN A 591 -28.99 -0.18 -26.29
C ASN A 591 -27.83 -0.86 -25.54
N ALA A 592 -27.36 -0.28 -24.44
CA ALA A 592 -26.24 -0.81 -23.68
C ALA A 592 -26.64 -2.04 -22.87
N ASN A 593 -25.76 -3.04 -22.82
CA ASN A 593 -25.89 -4.23 -21.98
C ASN A 593 -25.06 -4.14 -20.71
N ALA A 594 -24.02 -3.33 -20.74
CA ALA A 594 -23.19 -2.96 -19.60
C ALA A 594 -22.67 -1.54 -19.83
N ALA A 595 -22.54 -0.77 -18.77
CA ALA A 595 -22.02 0.59 -18.84
C ALA A 595 -21.23 0.93 -17.57
N MET A 596 -20.18 1.74 -17.73
CA MET A 596 -19.30 2.14 -16.67
C MET A 596 -18.76 3.55 -16.91
N VAL A 597 -18.58 4.29 -15.84
CA VAL A 597 -17.72 5.48 -15.80
C VAL A 597 -16.42 5.11 -15.09
N SER A 598 -15.30 5.54 -15.63
CA SER A 598 -14.01 5.48 -14.94
C SER A 598 -13.29 6.81 -15.02
N PHE A 599 -12.50 7.12 -14.01
CA PHE A 599 -11.64 8.29 -13.95
C PHE A 599 -10.54 8.08 -12.91
N TYR A 600 -9.41 8.70 -13.10
CA TYR A 600 -8.44 8.81 -12.00
C TYR A 600 -8.86 9.91 -11.06
N ALA A 601 -8.73 9.69 -9.75
CA ALA A 601 -9.02 10.69 -8.74
C ALA A 601 -7.95 10.70 -7.64
N LYS A 602 -7.79 11.86 -7.01
CA LYS A 602 -7.14 12.06 -5.72
C LYS A 602 -7.82 13.21 -5.00
N TRP A 603 -7.80 13.18 -3.67
CA TRP A 603 -8.50 14.21 -2.89
C TRP A 603 -7.92 14.41 -1.50
N ALA A 604 -8.25 15.56 -0.92
CA ALA A 604 -8.20 15.85 0.49
C ALA A 604 -9.46 16.64 0.83
N ILE A 605 -10.42 16.00 1.49
CA ILE A 605 -11.75 16.50 1.86
C ILE A 605 -11.90 16.27 3.36
N GLU A 606 -12.45 17.22 4.09
CA GLU A 606 -12.66 17.05 5.53
C GLU A 606 -13.56 15.83 5.81
N ALA A 607 -13.00 14.85 6.53
CA ALA A 607 -13.71 13.61 6.86
C ALA A 607 -14.95 13.91 7.75
N ASP A 608 -16.03 13.14 7.57
CA ASP A 608 -17.29 13.18 8.32
C ASP A 608 -18.10 14.51 8.22
N TYR A 609 -17.60 15.53 7.53
CA TYR A 609 -18.26 16.85 7.46
C TYR A 609 -18.52 17.32 6.05
N ASP A 610 -17.51 17.33 5.20
CA ASP A 610 -17.57 17.76 3.82
C ASP A 610 -17.62 16.55 2.88
N PHE A 611 -17.96 16.76 1.61
CA PHE A 611 -17.97 15.67 0.66
C PHE A 611 -17.81 16.09 -0.78
N VAL A 612 -17.34 15.16 -1.59
CA VAL A 612 -17.56 15.13 -3.03
C VAL A 612 -18.40 13.92 -3.38
N GLN A 613 -19.33 14.07 -4.32
CA GLN A 613 -20.19 13.00 -4.80
C GLN A 613 -20.24 12.97 -6.33
N PHE A 614 -20.06 11.78 -6.92
CA PHE A 614 -20.40 11.55 -8.31
C PHE A 614 -21.88 11.18 -8.40
N GLN A 615 -22.62 11.84 -9.29
CA GLN A 615 -24.08 11.74 -9.34
C GLN A 615 -24.56 11.48 -10.77
N VAL A 616 -25.66 10.71 -10.88
CA VAL A 616 -26.37 10.40 -12.12
C VAL A 616 -27.78 10.97 -12.06
N SER A 617 -28.27 11.45 -13.20
CA SER A 617 -29.64 11.91 -13.42
C SER A 617 -30.24 11.22 -14.65
N THR A 618 -31.49 10.76 -14.52
CA THR A 618 -32.29 10.16 -15.62
C THR A 618 -33.37 11.08 -16.15
N ASP A 619 -33.52 12.26 -15.55
CA ASP A 619 -34.59 13.23 -15.85
C ASP A 619 -34.04 14.55 -16.44
N GLY A 620 -32.90 14.48 -17.12
CA GLY A 620 -32.27 15.60 -17.79
C GLY A 620 -31.53 16.60 -16.84
N GLY A 621 -31.28 16.20 -15.59
CA GLY A 621 -30.56 17.02 -14.62
C GLY A 621 -31.45 17.67 -13.57
N THR A 622 -32.73 17.25 -13.44
CA THR A 622 -33.64 17.78 -12.43
C THR A 622 -33.38 17.13 -11.07
N THR A 623 -33.27 15.79 -11.02
CA THR A 623 -32.93 15.05 -9.81
C THR A 623 -31.60 14.31 -10.00
N TRP A 624 -30.87 14.08 -8.90
CA TRP A 624 -29.56 13.52 -8.91
C TRP A 624 -29.40 12.46 -7.83
N ILE A 625 -28.79 11.33 -8.20
CA ILE A 625 -28.58 10.16 -7.34
C ILE A 625 -27.07 9.94 -7.21
N GLY A 626 -26.55 9.94 -5.98
CA GLY A 626 -25.15 9.60 -5.70
C GLY A 626 -24.83 8.16 -6.06
N GLN A 627 -23.66 7.93 -6.61
CA GLN A 627 -23.23 6.63 -7.09
C GLN A 627 -22.10 6.07 -6.22
N CYS A 628 -22.18 4.76 -5.95
CA CYS A 628 -21.10 4.02 -5.32
C CYS A 628 -19.95 3.78 -6.30
N GLY A 629 -18.74 4.06 -5.89
CA GLY A 629 -17.49 3.73 -6.58
C GLY A 629 -16.58 2.88 -5.68
N ASN A 630 -15.42 2.53 -6.20
CA ASN A 630 -14.43 1.70 -5.47
C ASN A 630 -13.91 2.38 -4.19
N TYR A 631 -13.92 3.72 -4.16
CA TYR A 631 -13.32 4.52 -3.08
C TYR A 631 -14.34 5.42 -2.38
N THR A 632 -15.64 5.25 -2.63
CA THR A 632 -16.67 5.97 -1.89
C THR A 632 -16.91 5.34 -0.52
N VAL A 633 -17.17 6.20 0.46
CA VAL A 633 -17.61 5.80 1.81
C VAL A 633 -19.05 6.24 2.04
N THR A 634 -19.65 5.79 3.14
CA THR A 634 -21.03 6.17 3.50
C THR A 634 -21.03 7.50 4.25
N GLY A 635 -21.67 8.52 3.69
CA GLY A 635 -21.76 9.83 4.32
C GLY A 635 -22.64 9.84 5.56
N THR A 636 -22.33 10.76 6.49
CA THR A 636 -23.06 10.98 7.75
C THR A 636 -23.65 12.38 7.80
N SER A 637 -24.82 12.54 8.40
CA SER A 637 -25.40 13.87 8.73
C SER A 637 -25.25 14.21 10.22
N ALA A 638 -24.46 13.44 10.96
CA ALA A 638 -24.23 13.65 12.38
C ALA A 638 -23.39 14.93 12.64
N ASN A 639 -23.47 15.44 13.86
CA ASN A 639 -22.59 16.49 14.39
C ASN A 639 -22.49 17.80 13.56
N GLY A 640 -23.49 18.09 12.73
CA GLY A 640 -23.50 19.27 11.86
C GLY A 640 -22.85 19.07 10.50
N SER A 641 -22.56 17.83 10.12
CA SER A 641 -22.09 17.44 8.80
C SER A 641 -23.07 17.89 7.69
N VAL A 642 -22.52 18.28 6.54
CA VAL A 642 -23.31 18.58 5.33
C VAL A 642 -23.43 17.40 4.39
N GLN A 643 -22.87 16.26 4.77
CA GLN A 643 -22.94 15.05 3.97
C GLN A 643 -24.37 14.51 3.86
N PRO A 644 -24.72 13.88 2.74
CA PRO A 644 -26.00 13.23 2.59
C PRO A 644 -25.97 11.91 3.37
N ASN A 645 -26.82 11.80 4.40
CA ASN A 645 -26.88 10.64 5.28
C ASN A 645 -27.11 9.34 4.51
N ASN A 646 -26.30 8.32 4.79
CA ASN A 646 -26.34 7.01 4.15
C ASN A 646 -26.21 7.05 2.61
N GLN A 647 -25.52 8.05 2.05
CA GLN A 647 -25.24 8.14 0.62
C GLN A 647 -23.73 7.99 0.36
N PRO A 648 -23.32 7.50 -0.83
CA PRO A 648 -21.92 7.39 -1.19
C PRO A 648 -21.27 8.76 -1.35
N VAL A 649 -20.10 8.95 -0.74
CA VAL A 649 -19.35 10.20 -0.81
C VAL A 649 -17.84 9.90 -0.89
N TYR A 650 -17.06 10.84 -1.41
CA TYR A 650 -15.61 10.91 -1.24
C TYR A 650 -15.33 11.90 -0.12
N GLU A 651 -14.56 11.46 0.86
CA GLU A 651 -14.10 12.26 2.00
C GLU A 651 -12.72 11.81 2.46
N GLY A 652 -12.18 12.40 3.50
CA GLY A 652 -10.84 12.09 4.01
C GLY A 652 -9.73 12.43 3.02
N THR A 653 -8.63 11.69 3.04
CA THR A 653 -7.46 11.97 2.22
C THR A 653 -7.03 10.78 1.38
N GLN A 654 -7.02 10.97 0.06
CA GLN A 654 -6.40 10.09 -0.93
C GLN A 654 -5.36 10.90 -1.70
N SER A 655 -4.12 10.90 -1.24
CA SER A 655 -3.04 11.77 -1.76
C SER A 655 -2.44 11.30 -3.09
N THR A 656 -2.61 10.03 -3.45
CA THR A 656 -2.14 9.44 -4.71
C THR A 656 -3.29 9.23 -5.67
N TRP A 657 -3.02 9.31 -6.98
CA TRP A 657 -3.99 9.01 -8.00
C TRP A 657 -4.45 7.55 -7.93
N VAL A 658 -5.76 7.34 -7.88
CA VAL A 658 -6.40 6.02 -7.93
C VAL A 658 -7.41 5.96 -9.07
N LEU A 659 -7.55 4.79 -9.69
CA LEU A 659 -8.55 4.58 -10.72
C LEU A 659 -9.90 4.29 -10.06
N GLU A 660 -10.85 5.21 -10.22
CA GLU A 660 -12.23 5.01 -9.81
C GLU A 660 -13.04 4.39 -10.93
N GLU A 661 -13.90 3.43 -10.59
CA GLU A 661 -14.83 2.80 -11.52
C GLU A 661 -16.22 2.77 -10.91
N ILE A 662 -17.21 3.27 -11.64
CA ILE A 662 -18.59 3.39 -11.22
C ILE A 662 -19.46 2.61 -12.20
N ASN A 663 -20.14 1.58 -11.71
CA ASN A 663 -21.04 0.75 -12.50
C ASN A 663 -22.35 1.52 -12.78
N LEU A 664 -22.74 1.56 -14.06
CA LEU A 664 -23.98 2.20 -14.50
C LEU A 664 -25.06 1.20 -14.92
N SER A 665 -24.99 -0.06 -14.47
CA SER A 665 -25.94 -1.12 -14.86
C SER A 665 -27.39 -0.78 -14.51
N ASP A 666 -27.65 -0.01 -13.46
CA ASP A 666 -29.00 0.45 -13.07
C ASP A 666 -29.61 1.43 -14.06
N TYR A 667 -28.84 1.97 -14.98
CA TYR A 667 -29.22 2.98 -15.96
C TYR A 667 -29.30 2.44 -17.40
N LEU A 668 -29.12 1.14 -17.58
CA LEU A 668 -29.21 0.53 -18.91
C LEU A 668 -30.64 0.74 -19.49
N GLY A 669 -30.70 0.96 -20.80
CA GLY A 669 -31.96 1.30 -21.49
C GLY A 669 -32.37 2.76 -21.36
N GLN A 670 -31.59 3.63 -20.73
CA GLN A 670 -31.94 5.03 -20.46
C GLN A 670 -30.92 6.01 -21.08
N GLN A 671 -31.28 7.28 -21.09
CA GLN A 671 -30.39 8.39 -21.34
C GLN A 671 -30.10 9.10 -20.02
N ILE A 672 -28.83 9.35 -19.72
CA ILE A 672 -28.42 9.91 -18.43
C ILE A 672 -27.53 11.15 -18.58
N LYS A 673 -27.50 11.94 -17.51
CA LYS A 673 -26.52 12.99 -17.27
C LYS A 673 -25.69 12.63 -16.04
N VAL A 674 -24.44 13.09 -16.00
CA VAL A 674 -23.55 12.88 -14.85
C VAL A 674 -22.92 14.19 -14.40
N ARG A 675 -22.62 14.27 -13.09
CA ARG A 675 -21.92 15.41 -12.50
C ARG A 675 -21.12 15.02 -11.27
N PHE A 676 -20.18 15.87 -10.94
CA PHE A 676 -19.57 15.94 -9.61
C PHE A 676 -20.22 17.05 -8.80
N GLN A 677 -20.35 16.86 -7.50
CA GLN A 677 -20.79 17.88 -6.55
C GLN A 677 -19.82 17.91 -5.37
N ILE A 678 -19.31 19.08 -5.02
CA ILE A 678 -18.67 19.33 -3.72
C ILE A 678 -19.59 20.16 -2.85
N LYS A 679 -19.70 19.76 -1.57
CA LYS A 679 -20.36 20.59 -0.56
C LYS A 679 -19.53 20.59 0.72
N SER A 680 -19.33 21.79 1.29
CA SER A 680 -18.62 21.96 2.55
C SER A 680 -19.47 22.71 3.57
N ASP A 681 -19.15 22.48 4.84
CA ASP A 681 -19.70 23.24 5.95
C ASP A 681 -18.94 24.54 6.22
N GLY A 682 -19.06 25.13 7.40
CA GLY A 682 -18.40 26.38 7.80
C GLY A 682 -17.04 26.19 8.45
N GLY A 683 -16.51 24.98 8.43
CA GLY A 683 -15.36 24.57 9.20
C GLY A 683 -14.03 24.52 8.46
N THR A 684 -13.37 23.40 8.57
CA THR A 684 -12.04 23.13 8.00
C THR A 684 -12.12 22.97 6.48
N THR A 685 -11.09 23.39 5.76
CA THR A 685 -10.96 23.21 4.31
C THR A 685 -9.64 22.55 3.97
N ALA A 686 -9.64 21.72 2.93
CA ALA A 686 -8.45 21.00 2.47
C ALA A 686 -8.20 21.26 0.98
N ASP A 687 -7.21 20.59 0.40
CA ASP A 687 -6.74 20.78 -0.98
C ASP A 687 -7.82 20.48 -2.05
N GLY A 688 -8.84 19.67 -1.72
CA GLY A 688 -10.01 19.45 -2.56
C GLY A 688 -9.96 18.18 -3.40
N PHE A 689 -10.70 18.15 -4.50
CA PHE A 689 -10.87 16.97 -5.34
C PHE A 689 -10.34 17.19 -6.77
N TYR A 690 -9.53 16.27 -7.21
CA TYR A 690 -8.96 16.24 -8.57
C TYR A 690 -9.45 14.99 -9.29
N PHE A 691 -9.81 15.12 -10.57
CA PHE A 691 -10.01 13.96 -11.43
C PHE A 691 -9.40 14.17 -12.82
N ASP A 692 -9.08 13.06 -13.49
CA ASP A 692 -8.43 13.04 -14.80
C ASP A 692 -8.86 11.80 -15.58
N ASP A 693 -8.65 11.81 -16.90
CA ASP A 693 -8.97 10.69 -17.79
C ASP A 693 -10.40 10.16 -17.62
N PHE A 694 -11.36 11.09 -17.47
CA PHE A 694 -12.78 10.73 -17.35
C PHE A 694 -13.24 10.01 -18.60
N LYS A 695 -13.77 8.81 -18.42
CA LYS A 695 -14.17 7.93 -19.51
C LYS A 695 -15.56 7.37 -19.25
N VAL A 696 -16.44 7.46 -20.25
CA VAL A 696 -17.72 6.73 -20.28
C VAL A 696 -17.60 5.61 -21.30
N ALA A 697 -17.75 4.41 -20.84
CA ALA A 697 -17.67 3.20 -21.64
C ALA A 697 -18.92 2.35 -21.46
N TYR A 698 -19.44 1.79 -22.54
CA TYR A 698 -20.56 0.88 -22.50
C TYR A 698 -20.44 -0.20 -23.56
N ASN A 699 -21.20 -1.27 -23.39
CA ASN A 699 -21.25 -2.41 -24.26
C ASN A 699 -22.64 -2.47 -24.92
N GLU A 700 -22.72 -2.39 -26.24
CA GLU A 700 -23.98 -2.52 -26.97
C GLU A 700 -24.14 -3.90 -27.60
N ASN A 701 -25.38 -4.41 -27.69
CA ASN A 701 -25.71 -5.45 -28.63
C ASN A 701 -25.60 -4.89 -30.06
N GLN A 702 -24.40 -4.93 -30.60
CA GLN A 702 -24.25 -4.61 -32.01
C GLN A 702 -24.90 -5.74 -32.84
N THR A 703 -25.86 -5.40 -33.70
CA THR A 703 -26.12 -6.25 -34.85
C THR A 703 -24.80 -6.46 -35.56
N ALA A 704 -24.37 -7.71 -35.57
CA ALA A 704 -23.08 -8.08 -36.13
C ALA A 704 -22.85 -7.42 -37.50
N GLN A 705 -21.87 -6.52 -37.58
CA GLN A 705 -21.47 -5.79 -38.78
C GLN A 705 -20.05 -6.24 -39.16
N PRO A 706 -19.68 -6.16 -40.46
CA PRO A 706 -18.29 -6.34 -40.85
C PRO A 706 -17.37 -5.40 -40.05
N PRO A 707 -16.16 -5.78 -39.76
CA PRO A 707 -15.25 -4.92 -39.00
C PRO A 707 -14.87 -3.70 -39.88
N VAL A 708 -14.53 -2.59 -39.24
CA VAL A 708 -13.92 -1.43 -39.92
C VAL A 708 -12.50 -1.30 -39.39
N ALA A 709 -11.52 -1.49 -40.30
CA ALA A 709 -10.11 -1.45 -39.97
C ALA A 709 -9.62 -0.03 -39.70
N SER A 710 -8.88 0.14 -38.61
CA SER A 710 -8.15 1.38 -38.28
C SER A 710 -7.01 1.06 -37.31
N PHE A 711 -5.91 1.81 -37.40
CA PHE A 711 -4.83 1.73 -36.44
C PHE A 711 -4.01 3.02 -36.37
N SER A 712 -3.25 3.19 -35.31
CA SER A 712 -2.23 4.22 -35.16
C SER A 712 -0.85 3.60 -34.95
N SER A 713 0.19 4.38 -35.23
CA SER A 713 1.58 4.05 -34.93
C SER A 713 2.14 5.03 -33.91
N SER A 714 3.10 4.58 -33.06
CA SER A 714 3.81 5.46 -32.13
C SER A 714 4.57 6.59 -32.81
N SER A 715 4.96 6.40 -34.06
CA SER A 715 5.53 7.42 -34.96
C SER A 715 5.39 6.99 -36.42
N ASN A 716 5.16 7.95 -37.31
CA ASN A 716 5.15 7.72 -38.76
C ASN A 716 6.52 7.98 -39.41
N GLN A 717 7.48 8.48 -38.64
CA GLN A 717 8.85 8.70 -39.07
C GLN A 717 9.80 8.25 -37.97
N VAL A 718 10.67 7.30 -38.26
CA VAL A 718 11.63 6.70 -37.34
C VAL A 718 12.97 6.48 -38.00
N CYS A 719 13.99 6.17 -37.22
CA CYS A 719 15.30 5.76 -37.72
C CYS A 719 15.38 4.23 -37.86
N GLU A 720 16.21 3.73 -38.74
CA GLU A 720 16.48 2.30 -38.87
C GLU A 720 16.92 1.69 -37.53
N GLY A 721 16.45 0.48 -37.21
CA GLY A 721 16.68 -0.16 -35.95
C GLY A 721 15.78 0.31 -34.80
N THR A 722 14.96 1.34 -35.00
CA THR A 722 14.04 1.84 -33.98
C THR A 722 12.72 1.06 -34.01
N SER A 723 12.21 0.74 -32.79
CA SER A 723 10.95 0.04 -32.64
C SER A 723 9.74 0.96 -32.85
N VAL A 724 8.77 0.52 -33.63
CA VAL A 724 7.45 1.14 -33.82
C VAL A 724 6.38 0.27 -33.20
N ASN A 725 5.56 0.86 -32.31
CA ASN A 725 4.39 0.20 -31.73
C ASN A 725 3.17 0.55 -32.57
N PHE A 726 2.37 -0.45 -32.94
CA PHE A 726 1.11 -0.28 -33.64
C PHE A 726 -0.04 -0.59 -32.67
N THR A 727 -1.05 0.28 -32.65
CA THR A 727 -2.25 0.13 -31.81
C THR A 727 -3.47 -0.02 -32.69
N ASP A 728 -4.18 -1.14 -32.54
CA ASP A 728 -5.44 -1.39 -33.24
C ASP A 728 -6.54 -0.44 -32.73
N LEU A 729 -7.22 0.23 -33.67
CA LEU A 729 -8.36 1.12 -33.42
C LEU A 729 -9.59 0.66 -34.20
N SER A 730 -9.58 -0.57 -34.69
CA SER A 730 -10.66 -1.14 -35.52
C SER A 730 -11.96 -1.29 -34.72
N THR A 731 -13.08 -1.07 -35.36
CA THR A 731 -14.43 -1.16 -34.76
C THR A 731 -15.18 -2.39 -35.29
N ASN A 732 -16.42 -2.63 -34.75
CA ASN A 732 -17.26 -3.76 -35.11
C ASN A 732 -16.63 -5.13 -34.85
N LEU A 733 -15.86 -5.23 -33.75
CA LEU A 733 -15.43 -6.47 -33.13
C LEU A 733 -14.63 -7.41 -34.02
N PRO A 734 -13.45 -7.03 -34.50
CA PRO A 734 -12.53 -7.95 -35.17
C PRO A 734 -12.21 -9.13 -34.25
N THR A 735 -12.15 -10.33 -34.83
CA THR A 735 -11.74 -11.54 -34.12
C THR A 735 -10.33 -12.00 -34.53
N THR A 736 -9.84 -11.47 -35.64
CA THR A 736 -8.48 -11.75 -36.13
C THR A 736 -7.85 -10.51 -36.75
N TRP A 737 -6.54 -10.42 -36.58
CA TRP A 737 -5.69 -9.37 -37.13
C TRP A 737 -4.62 -9.98 -38.03
N SER A 738 -4.33 -9.33 -39.17
CA SER A 738 -3.24 -9.71 -40.05
C SER A 738 -2.50 -8.45 -40.50
N TRP A 739 -1.34 -8.28 -39.95
CA TRP A 739 -0.45 -7.16 -40.26
C TRP A 739 0.56 -7.55 -41.32
N ASN A 740 0.78 -6.64 -42.28
CA ASN A 740 1.92 -6.65 -43.19
C ASN A 740 2.65 -5.33 -43.00
N PHE A 741 3.88 -5.36 -42.55
CA PHE A 741 4.65 -4.13 -42.27
C PHE A 741 5.31 -3.49 -43.52
N GLY A 742 5.14 -4.10 -44.72
CA GLY A 742 5.66 -3.56 -45.98
C GLY A 742 7.10 -3.94 -46.28
N ASP A 743 7.77 -4.64 -45.39
CA ASP A 743 9.13 -5.15 -45.52
C ASP A 743 9.20 -6.68 -45.71
N ASN A 744 8.08 -7.31 -46.07
CA ASN A 744 7.82 -8.75 -46.15
C ASN A 744 7.69 -9.47 -44.79
N THR A 745 7.63 -8.74 -43.69
CA THR A 745 7.32 -9.32 -42.40
C THR A 745 5.85 -9.12 -42.02
N THR A 746 5.32 -9.97 -41.17
CA THR A 746 3.90 -9.99 -40.79
C THR A 746 3.71 -10.27 -39.29
N SER A 747 2.51 -9.94 -38.76
CA SER A 747 2.10 -10.28 -37.40
C SER A 747 0.59 -10.59 -37.35
N THR A 748 0.18 -11.39 -36.39
CA THR A 748 -1.23 -11.65 -36.07
C THR A 748 -1.64 -11.11 -34.69
N ASN A 749 -0.74 -10.45 -33.99
CA ASN A 749 -1.05 -9.81 -32.72
C ASN A 749 -1.96 -8.60 -32.95
N GLN A 750 -2.88 -8.33 -32.02
CA GLN A 750 -3.74 -7.16 -32.11
C GLN A 750 -2.93 -5.84 -32.10
N ASN A 751 -1.98 -5.72 -31.18
CA ASN A 751 -1.11 -4.55 -31.06
C ASN A 751 0.37 -4.97 -31.18
N PRO A 752 0.90 -5.10 -32.40
CA PRO A 752 2.26 -5.57 -32.60
C PRO A 752 3.29 -4.45 -32.43
N GLN A 753 4.51 -4.88 -32.14
CA GLN A 753 5.70 -4.06 -32.23
C GLN A 753 6.54 -4.52 -33.46
N HIS A 754 7.13 -3.59 -34.18
CA HIS A 754 7.99 -3.92 -35.33
C HIS A 754 9.24 -3.03 -35.37
N ILE A 755 10.34 -3.56 -35.93
CA ILE A 755 11.62 -2.88 -36.11
C ILE A 755 12.04 -2.98 -37.58
N TYR A 756 12.16 -1.87 -38.25
CA TYR A 756 12.66 -1.80 -39.62
C TYR A 756 14.18 -1.74 -39.62
N GLN A 757 14.81 -2.71 -40.29
CA GLN A 757 16.28 -2.83 -40.34
C GLN A 757 16.91 -2.01 -41.50
N ASN A 758 16.14 -1.57 -42.46
CA ASN A 758 16.65 -0.81 -43.61
C ASN A 758 15.87 0.50 -43.76
N PRO A 759 16.52 1.57 -44.19
CA PRO A 759 15.84 2.82 -44.50
C PRO A 759 14.94 2.66 -45.74
N GLY A 760 13.81 3.36 -45.74
CA GLY A 760 12.82 3.27 -46.79
C GLY A 760 11.45 3.79 -46.40
N THR A 761 10.51 3.71 -47.32
CA THR A 761 9.10 4.03 -47.01
C THR A 761 8.29 2.75 -47.12
N TYR A 762 7.69 2.38 -45.99
CA TYR A 762 6.96 1.13 -45.84
C TYR A 762 5.47 1.42 -45.69
N THR A 763 4.65 0.73 -46.48
CA THR A 763 3.20 0.77 -46.33
C THR A 763 2.77 -0.37 -45.42
N VAL A 764 2.38 -0.02 -44.22
CA VAL A 764 1.82 -0.97 -43.26
C VAL A 764 0.36 -1.18 -43.59
N ASN A 765 -0.06 -2.43 -43.71
CA ASN A 765 -1.44 -2.81 -43.94
C ASN A 765 -1.92 -3.70 -42.80
N LEU A 766 -3.06 -3.34 -42.21
CA LEU A 766 -3.81 -4.16 -41.28
C LEU A 766 -5.06 -4.69 -41.97
N ILE A 767 -5.27 -6.00 -41.94
CA ILE A 767 -6.53 -6.64 -42.26
C ILE A 767 -7.15 -7.16 -40.98
N VAL A 768 -8.38 -6.77 -40.70
CA VAL A 768 -9.16 -7.29 -39.59
C VAL A 768 -10.35 -8.09 -40.10
N THR A 769 -10.69 -9.17 -39.43
CA THR A 769 -11.78 -10.07 -39.84
C THR A 769 -12.64 -10.43 -38.63
N ASN A 770 -13.97 -10.52 -38.86
CA ASN A 770 -14.93 -11.17 -37.94
C ASN A 770 -15.85 -12.11 -38.74
N ALA A 771 -16.83 -12.72 -38.12
CA ALA A 771 -17.77 -13.65 -38.75
C ALA A 771 -18.60 -13.03 -39.91
N GLN A 772 -18.69 -11.68 -40.00
CA GLN A 772 -19.48 -10.94 -40.99
C GLN A 772 -18.67 -10.45 -42.16
N GLY A 773 -17.34 -10.49 -42.11
CA GLY A 773 -16.47 -10.06 -43.19
C GLY A 773 -15.08 -9.59 -42.72
N SER A 774 -14.38 -8.94 -43.64
CA SER A 774 -13.06 -8.35 -43.39
C SER A 774 -12.97 -6.95 -43.94
N ASP A 775 -12.13 -6.12 -43.37
CA ASP A 775 -11.75 -4.80 -43.86
C ASP A 775 -10.25 -4.57 -43.71
N ASN A 776 -9.70 -3.59 -44.39
CA ASN A 776 -8.29 -3.27 -44.35
C ASN A 776 -8.05 -1.76 -44.20
N TYR A 777 -6.95 -1.41 -43.58
CA TYR A 777 -6.47 -0.04 -43.43
C TYR A 777 -4.95 0.01 -43.59
N SER A 778 -4.44 1.07 -44.24
CA SER A 778 -3.02 1.22 -44.47
C SER A 778 -2.49 2.58 -44.03
N LEU A 779 -1.30 2.57 -43.45
CA LEU A 779 -0.55 3.75 -43.01
C LEU A 779 0.91 3.65 -43.52
N THR A 780 1.52 4.77 -43.85
CA THR A 780 2.90 4.80 -44.31
C THR A 780 3.86 5.16 -43.15
N ILE A 781 4.92 4.36 -43.02
CA ILE A 781 6.04 4.62 -42.11
C ILE A 781 7.28 4.97 -42.93
N THR A 782 7.90 6.09 -42.63
CA THR A 782 9.17 6.50 -43.21
C THR A 782 10.31 6.16 -42.26
N VAL A 783 11.22 5.33 -42.74
CA VAL A 783 12.41 4.94 -41.97
C VAL A 783 13.62 5.64 -42.55
N ASN A 784 14.21 6.52 -41.79
CA ASN A 784 15.41 7.25 -42.16
C ASN A 784 16.66 6.41 -41.85
N SER A 785 17.69 6.55 -42.72
CA SER A 785 18.98 5.93 -42.40
C SER A 785 19.66 6.64 -41.22
N ASN A 786 20.34 5.88 -40.39
CA ASN A 786 21.24 6.46 -39.44
C ASN A 786 22.42 7.13 -40.19
N PRO A 787 22.82 8.33 -39.81
CA PRO A 787 23.94 8.99 -40.44
C PRO A 787 25.23 8.19 -40.20
N SER A 788 26.00 8.02 -41.31
CA SER A 788 27.33 7.41 -41.17
C SER A 788 28.24 8.41 -40.47
N LEU A 789 28.67 8.07 -39.27
CA LEU A 789 29.70 8.84 -38.53
C LEU A 789 31.06 8.17 -38.71
N ILE A 790 32.05 8.95 -38.97
CA ILE A 790 33.45 8.50 -39.01
C ILE A 790 34.25 9.41 -38.07
N LEU A 791 34.87 8.82 -37.08
CA LEU A 791 35.87 9.49 -36.23
C LEU A 791 37.27 9.24 -36.78
N SER A 792 38.13 10.24 -36.66
CA SER A 792 39.54 10.14 -37.01
C SER A 792 40.37 10.87 -35.93
N SER A 793 41.47 10.30 -35.54
CA SER A 793 42.46 10.96 -34.70
C SER A 793 43.56 11.61 -35.52
N SER A 794 44.21 12.65 -34.96
CA SER A 794 45.41 13.20 -35.54
C SER A 794 46.62 12.25 -35.46
N ASP A 795 46.51 11.25 -34.58
CA ASP A 795 47.46 10.16 -34.53
C ASP A 795 46.99 9.01 -35.45
N ILE A 796 47.85 8.62 -36.37
CA ILE A 796 47.45 7.73 -37.48
C ILE A 796 47.45 6.24 -37.07
N ASP A 797 48.29 5.85 -36.10
CA ASP A 797 48.43 4.46 -35.66
C ASP A 797 47.70 4.16 -34.35
N GLY A 798 47.13 5.18 -33.71
CA GLY A 798 46.36 5.04 -32.48
C GLY A 798 47.18 4.73 -31.24
N VAL A 799 48.53 4.86 -31.29
CA VAL A 799 49.43 4.63 -30.15
C VAL A 799 50.19 5.91 -29.84
N VAL A 800 49.86 6.54 -28.76
CA VAL A 800 50.39 7.84 -28.33
C VAL A 800 51.22 7.74 -27.10
N CYS A 801 52.27 8.57 -27.01
CA CYS A 801 53.09 8.66 -25.80
C CYS A 801 52.36 9.48 -24.69
N GLN A 802 52.48 9.08 -23.43
CA GLN A 802 51.87 9.81 -22.32
C GLN A 802 52.31 11.29 -22.25
N ASN A 803 53.47 11.63 -22.70
CA ASN A 803 54.00 13.00 -22.73
C ASN A 803 53.96 13.66 -24.12
N GLU A 804 53.20 13.07 -25.05
CA GLU A 804 52.87 13.66 -26.37
C GLU A 804 51.88 14.79 -26.21
N GLY A 805 51.76 15.67 -27.18
CA GLY A 805 50.77 16.75 -27.15
C GLY A 805 49.36 16.25 -27.32
N LEU A 806 48.41 17.17 -27.33
CA LEU A 806 46.97 16.85 -27.50
C LEU A 806 46.72 16.12 -28.83
N VAL A 807 45.99 15.00 -28.74
CA VAL A 807 45.49 14.26 -29.92
C VAL A 807 44.15 14.81 -30.35
N SER A 808 44.10 15.43 -31.48
CA SER A 808 42.84 15.99 -32.00
C SER A 808 41.96 14.91 -32.64
N ILE A 809 40.69 14.88 -32.20
CA ILE A 809 39.67 13.98 -32.77
C ILE A 809 38.78 14.79 -33.70
N SER A 810 38.65 14.33 -34.90
CA SER A 810 37.75 14.92 -35.89
C SER A 810 36.62 13.97 -36.22
N SER A 811 35.48 14.54 -36.64
CA SER A 811 34.31 13.76 -37.02
C SER A 811 33.84 14.15 -38.41
N GLN A 812 33.32 13.20 -39.17
CA GLN A 812 32.62 13.46 -40.42
C GLN A 812 31.30 12.70 -40.42
N PRO A 813 30.15 13.38 -40.36
CA PRO A 813 29.95 14.85 -40.36
C PRO A 813 30.57 15.59 -39.19
N VAL A 814 30.88 16.86 -39.41
CA VAL A 814 31.40 17.72 -38.34
C VAL A 814 30.30 18.00 -37.32
N GLY A 815 30.66 18.02 -36.04
CA GLY A 815 29.73 18.36 -34.94
C GLY A 815 29.23 17.15 -34.11
N ALA A 816 29.89 15.99 -34.25
CA ALA A 816 29.61 14.88 -33.35
C ALA A 816 29.91 15.25 -31.88
N VAL A 817 29.07 14.78 -30.99
CA VAL A 817 29.33 14.85 -29.54
C VAL A 817 30.27 13.73 -29.19
N LEU A 818 31.42 14.09 -28.60
CA LEU A 818 32.48 13.14 -28.23
C LEU A 818 32.44 12.85 -26.72
N SER A 819 32.73 11.60 -26.36
CA SER A 819 32.99 11.17 -25.01
C SER A 819 34.16 10.16 -24.98
N ALA A 820 34.81 9.98 -23.85
CA ALA A 820 35.93 9.05 -23.74
C ALA A 820 35.76 8.15 -22.50
N SER A 821 36.33 6.95 -22.54
CA SER A 821 36.41 6.05 -21.37
C SER A 821 37.21 6.68 -20.19
N SER A 822 38.07 7.67 -20.48
CA SER A 822 38.64 8.60 -19.48
C SER A 822 38.05 10.00 -19.75
N ALA A 823 36.95 10.31 -19.09
CA ALA A 823 36.21 11.57 -19.34
C ALA A 823 37.04 12.83 -19.03
N SER A 824 37.95 12.78 -18.08
CA SER A 824 38.82 13.90 -17.72
C SER A 824 39.92 14.19 -18.76
N ALA A 825 40.25 13.20 -19.59
CA ALA A 825 41.28 13.32 -20.62
C ALA A 825 40.76 13.88 -21.97
N LEU A 826 39.44 13.99 -22.15
CA LEU A 826 38.82 14.55 -23.33
C LEU A 826 38.29 15.95 -23.06
N SER A 827 38.80 16.95 -23.73
CA SER A 827 38.31 18.33 -23.65
C SER A 827 38.00 18.85 -25.04
N GLN A 828 36.75 19.22 -25.28
CA GLN A 828 36.23 19.51 -26.62
C GLN A 828 36.50 18.33 -27.56
N ASN A 829 37.34 18.53 -28.57
CA ASN A 829 37.71 17.50 -29.55
C ASN A 829 39.19 17.05 -29.40
N ASN A 830 39.83 17.28 -28.24
CA ASN A 830 41.21 16.92 -28.01
C ASN A 830 41.30 15.95 -26.83
N PHE A 831 42.01 14.83 -27.05
CA PHE A 831 42.35 13.87 -26.04
C PHE A 831 43.75 14.17 -25.50
N ASP A 832 43.87 14.23 -24.19
CA ASP A 832 45.17 14.53 -23.51
C ASP A 832 45.77 13.26 -22.90
N PRO A 833 46.80 12.69 -23.49
CA PRO A 833 47.44 11.48 -23.02
C PRO A 833 48.08 11.65 -21.64
N SER A 834 48.48 12.88 -21.27
CA SER A 834 49.09 13.16 -19.98
C SER A 834 48.09 13.05 -18.82
N ILE A 835 46.83 13.33 -19.09
CA ILE A 835 45.73 13.25 -18.11
C ILE A 835 45.14 11.84 -18.05
N SER A 836 45.05 11.13 -19.16
CA SER A 836 44.47 9.78 -19.19
C SER A 836 45.29 8.76 -18.43
N GLY A 837 46.64 8.93 -18.38
CA GLY A 837 47.56 7.92 -17.93
C GLY A 837 47.81 6.83 -18.97
N ILE A 838 48.68 5.87 -18.66
CA ILE A 838 49.02 4.74 -19.54
C ILE A 838 47.81 3.77 -19.57
N GLY A 839 47.44 3.31 -20.76
CA GLY A 839 46.34 2.37 -20.93
C GLY A 839 45.64 2.45 -22.28
N THR A 840 44.57 1.74 -22.41
CA THR A 840 43.72 1.69 -23.60
C THR A 840 42.47 2.52 -23.38
N PHE A 841 42.20 3.47 -24.28
CA PHE A 841 41.09 4.38 -24.16
C PHE A 841 40.18 4.35 -25.42
N PHE A 842 38.89 4.35 -25.21
CA PHE A 842 37.91 4.45 -26.29
C PHE A 842 37.38 5.88 -26.36
N ILE A 843 37.35 6.45 -27.56
CA ILE A 843 36.66 7.71 -27.84
C ILE A 843 35.40 7.35 -28.62
N TYR A 844 34.27 7.67 -28.04
CA TYR A 844 32.94 7.45 -28.62
C TYR A 844 32.46 8.75 -29.25
N GLY A 845 31.96 8.68 -30.46
CA GLY A 845 31.27 9.78 -31.14
C GLY A 845 29.81 9.48 -31.37
N SER A 846 28.96 10.48 -31.22
CA SER A 846 27.55 10.42 -31.56
C SER A 846 27.17 11.66 -32.36
N PHE A 847 26.56 11.47 -33.51
CA PHE A 847 26.05 12.55 -34.37
C PHE A 847 24.58 12.35 -34.63
N THR A 848 23.76 13.37 -34.35
CA THR A 848 22.32 13.34 -34.60
C THR A 848 22.03 14.20 -35.82
N ASP A 849 21.36 13.62 -36.83
CA ASP A 849 20.96 14.32 -38.05
C ASP A 849 19.70 15.18 -37.84
N ASN A 850 19.24 15.86 -38.92
CA ASN A 850 18.03 16.69 -38.85
C ASN A 850 16.72 15.89 -38.66
N ASN A 851 16.74 14.58 -38.83
CA ASN A 851 15.60 13.69 -38.61
C ASN A 851 15.61 13.08 -37.23
N GLY A 852 16.62 13.39 -36.40
CA GLY A 852 16.81 12.83 -35.07
C GLY A 852 17.49 11.46 -35.06
N CYS A 853 18.01 10.99 -36.22
CA CYS A 853 18.71 9.70 -36.28
C CYS A 853 20.17 9.83 -35.82
N ILE A 854 20.62 8.81 -35.08
CA ILE A 854 21.92 8.85 -34.45
C ILE A 854 22.89 7.90 -35.14
N GLY A 855 23.96 8.44 -35.66
CA GLY A 855 25.14 7.70 -36.05
C GLY A 855 26.17 7.65 -34.93
N GLN A 856 26.81 6.53 -34.77
CA GLN A 856 27.86 6.34 -33.76
C GLN A 856 29.12 5.77 -34.37
N ASP A 857 30.25 6.15 -33.87
CA ASP A 857 31.54 5.56 -34.19
C ASP A 857 32.46 5.59 -32.96
N THR A 858 33.47 4.72 -32.97
CA THR A 858 34.38 4.58 -31.85
C THR A 858 35.79 4.38 -32.34
N ILE A 859 36.73 5.18 -31.87
CA ILE A 859 38.17 4.97 -32.13
C ILE A 859 38.88 4.56 -30.84
N LEU A 860 39.94 3.80 -31.03
CA LEU A 860 40.79 3.32 -29.96
C LEU A 860 42.09 4.12 -29.96
N LEU A 861 42.50 4.59 -28.76
CA LEU A 861 43.81 5.19 -28.49
C LEU A 861 44.54 4.39 -27.40
N ILE A 862 45.76 4.04 -27.65
CA ILE A 862 46.62 3.34 -26.68
C ILE A 862 47.68 4.33 -26.20
N VAL A 863 47.67 4.65 -24.94
CA VAL A 863 48.68 5.55 -24.31
C VAL A 863 49.75 4.71 -23.67
N GLU A 864 51.01 4.89 -24.12
CA GLU A 864 52.17 4.14 -23.65
C GLU A 864 53.20 5.09 -22.99
N GLN A 865 54.05 4.50 -22.18
CA GLN A 865 55.19 5.20 -21.61
C GLN A 865 56.37 5.11 -22.61
N CYS A 866 56.59 6.13 -23.41
CA CYS A 866 57.70 6.17 -24.35
C CYS A 866 58.98 6.44 -23.57
N ALA A 867 59.84 5.44 -23.46
CA ALA A 867 61.22 5.62 -23.06
C ALA A 867 62.08 5.84 -24.31
N SER A 868 62.87 6.90 -24.33
CA SER A 868 63.89 7.10 -25.36
C SER A 868 64.95 6.02 -25.26
N ILE A 869 64.86 4.98 -26.07
CA ILE A 869 65.97 4.01 -26.26
C ILE A 869 66.22 3.86 -27.75
N THR A 870 67.48 4.05 -28.10
CA THR A 870 68.04 3.81 -29.43
C THR A 870 67.73 2.45 -29.99
N GLU A 871 67.30 2.45 -31.24
CA GLU A 871 67.11 1.27 -32.05
C GLU A 871 68.21 0.25 -32.03
N THR A 872 67.84 -1.02 -31.86
CA THR A 872 68.50 -2.15 -32.49
C THR A 872 67.51 -3.01 -33.17
N ALA A 873 67.58 -3.02 -34.50
CA ALA A 873 66.74 -3.76 -35.42
C ALA A 873 66.76 -5.26 -35.16
N GLU A 874 65.59 -5.88 -35.12
CA GLU A 874 65.25 -7.16 -35.77
C GLU A 874 63.77 -7.48 -35.57
N GLY A 875 63.03 -7.49 -36.67
CA GLY A 875 61.72 -8.00 -36.99
C GLY A 875 60.77 -8.38 -35.86
N ASP A 876 59.93 -7.51 -35.47
CA ASP A 876 58.82 -7.81 -34.55
C ASP A 876 57.79 -8.71 -35.24
N ILE A 877 57.44 -9.84 -34.57
CA ILE A 877 56.32 -10.72 -34.98
C ILE A 877 55.01 -10.06 -34.54
N LYS A 878 54.08 -9.87 -35.47
CA LYS A 878 52.76 -9.28 -35.22
C LYS A 878 51.66 -10.22 -35.67
N LEU A 879 50.57 -10.23 -34.88
CA LEU A 879 49.29 -10.91 -35.27
C LEU A 879 48.34 -9.90 -35.85
N VAL A 880 47.80 -10.15 -37.02
CA VAL A 880 46.89 -9.23 -37.72
C VAL A 880 45.70 -9.99 -38.33
N PRO A 881 44.50 -9.53 -38.13
CA PRO A 881 44.04 -8.49 -37.21
C PRO A 881 44.11 -8.96 -35.74
N ASN A 882 44.32 -8.02 -34.85
CA ASN A 882 44.18 -8.27 -33.40
C ASN A 882 43.67 -6.97 -32.71
N PRO A 883 42.45 -6.89 -32.23
CA PRO A 883 41.49 -8.01 -32.13
C PRO A 883 41.08 -8.68 -33.45
N SER A 884 40.76 -9.96 -33.36
CA SER A 884 40.38 -10.82 -34.49
C SER A 884 38.91 -11.27 -34.42
N GLU A 885 38.25 -11.28 -35.57
CA GLU A 885 36.89 -11.83 -35.74
C GLU A 885 36.87 -13.34 -36.10
N GLY A 886 37.97 -14.02 -35.99
CA GLY A 886 38.06 -15.48 -36.19
C GLY A 886 39.16 -15.93 -37.10
N PHE A 887 39.97 -15.00 -37.70
CA PHE A 887 41.15 -15.33 -38.53
C PHE A 887 42.29 -14.42 -38.14
N ILE A 888 43.49 -14.97 -38.05
CA ILE A 888 44.73 -14.16 -37.85
C ILE A 888 45.82 -14.56 -38.86
N GLN A 889 46.70 -13.64 -39.12
CA GLN A 889 47.91 -13.85 -39.87
C GLN A 889 49.13 -13.43 -39.00
N VAL A 890 50.20 -14.17 -39.02
CA VAL A 890 51.43 -13.85 -38.35
C VAL A 890 52.38 -13.13 -39.32
N LEU A 891 52.62 -11.86 -39.04
CA LEU A 891 53.57 -11.04 -39.84
C LEU A 891 54.95 -11.00 -39.20
N GLY A 892 55.98 -10.84 -39.98
CA GLY A 892 57.38 -10.69 -39.51
C GLY A 892 58.15 -11.99 -39.37
N LEU A 893 57.61 -13.14 -39.74
CA LEU A 893 58.30 -14.43 -39.75
C LEU A 893 59.35 -14.45 -40.83
N LYS A 894 60.59 -14.83 -40.47
CA LYS A 894 61.72 -14.98 -41.41
C LYS A 894 62.08 -16.48 -41.67
N SER A 895 61.53 -17.37 -40.89
CA SER A 895 61.67 -18.81 -40.98
C SER A 895 60.47 -19.54 -40.54
N ASN A 896 60.45 -20.89 -40.63
CA ASN A 896 59.36 -21.69 -40.08
C ASN A 896 59.25 -21.47 -38.57
N ALA A 897 58.02 -21.57 -38.02
CA ALA A 897 57.81 -21.35 -36.60
C ALA A 897 56.67 -22.28 -36.10
N ASP A 898 56.68 -22.58 -34.81
CA ASP A 898 55.60 -23.22 -34.11
C ASP A 898 54.74 -22.12 -33.45
N LEU A 899 53.41 -22.08 -33.77
CA LEU A 899 52.46 -21.19 -33.13
C LEU A 899 51.65 -21.98 -32.11
N ILE A 900 51.66 -21.49 -30.88
CA ILE A 900 50.91 -22.11 -29.77
C ILE A 900 49.98 -21.07 -29.18
N ILE A 901 48.66 -21.30 -29.16
CA ILE A 901 47.64 -20.47 -28.52
C ILE A 901 47.23 -21.09 -27.19
N LYS A 902 47.33 -20.33 -26.11
CA LYS A 902 46.98 -20.75 -24.74
C LYS A 902 45.88 -19.86 -24.17
N ASP A 903 44.99 -20.44 -23.37
CA ASP A 903 44.05 -19.66 -22.57
C ASP A 903 44.75 -18.95 -21.39
N LEU A 904 44.03 -18.13 -20.64
CA LEU A 904 44.57 -17.36 -19.50
C LEU A 904 45.08 -18.25 -18.37
N ASN A 905 44.74 -19.55 -18.35
CA ASN A 905 45.22 -20.54 -17.37
C ASN A 905 46.43 -21.32 -17.89
N GLY A 906 46.95 -21.00 -19.09
CA GLY A 906 48.12 -21.64 -19.69
C GLY A 906 47.77 -22.95 -20.44
N LYS A 907 46.53 -23.35 -20.58
CA LYS A 907 46.11 -24.54 -21.34
C LYS A 907 46.25 -24.27 -22.83
N ILE A 908 46.93 -25.17 -23.55
CA ILE A 908 47.08 -25.07 -25.00
C ILE A 908 45.71 -25.33 -25.66
N ILE A 909 45.25 -24.37 -26.46
CA ILE A 909 44.03 -24.38 -27.24
C ILE A 909 44.30 -24.73 -28.69
N LEU A 910 45.41 -24.22 -29.26
CA LEU A 910 45.85 -24.55 -30.61
C LEU A 910 47.39 -24.70 -30.62
N ASN A 911 47.89 -25.66 -31.34
CA ASN A 911 49.29 -25.81 -31.67
C ASN A 911 49.44 -26.12 -33.17
N LYS A 912 50.07 -25.19 -33.88
CA LYS A 912 50.19 -25.28 -35.37
C LYS A 912 51.58 -24.89 -35.84
N LYS A 913 52.12 -25.67 -36.77
CA LYS A 913 53.38 -25.39 -37.40
C LYS A 913 53.16 -24.46 -38.61
N LEU A 914 53.81 -23.32 -38.61
CA LEU A 914 53.77 -22.32 -39.71
C LEU A 914 54.92 -22.56 -40.67
N ILE A 915 54.61 -22.86 -41.96
CA ILE A 915 55.59 -23.16 -42.95
C ILE A 915 55.76 -21.96 -43.93
N ASN A 916 54.90 -20.96 -43.89
CA ASN A 916 54.83 -19.85 -44.79
C ASN A 916 54.61 -18.52 -44.08
N GLN A 917 55.22 -17.42 -44.54
CA GLN A 917 55.14 -16.08 -43.93
C GLN A 917 53.76 -15.39 -44.07
N GLN A 918 52.84 -15.99 -44.80
CA GLN A 918 51.49 -15.41 -45.08
C GLN A 918 50.35 -16.39 -44.80
N GLU A 919 50.58 -17.41 -43.98
CA GLU A 919 49.52 -18.35 -43.69
C GLU A 919 48.42 -17.74 -42.79
N ILE A 920 47.17 -17.84 -43.22
CA ILE A 920 46.00 -17.42 -42.46
C ILE A 920 45.64 -18.58 -41.50
N ILE A 921 45.47 -18.27 -40.23
CA ILE A 921 45.10 -19.20 -39.20
C ILE A 921 43.61 -19.01 -38.89
N ASP A 922 42.85 -20.04 -39.09
CA ASP A 922 41.42 -20.08 -38.76
C ASP A 922 41.24 -20.36 -37.25
N LEU A 923 40.57 -19.45 -36.60
CA LEU A 923 40.22 -19.48 -35.20
C LEU A 923 38.68 -19.58 -34.98
N SER A 924 37.92 -19.91 -36.02
CA SER A 924 36.46 -19.92 -36.00
C SER A 924 35.90 -20.87 -34.96
N GLU A 925 36.62 -21.92 -34.58
CA GLU A 925 36.23 -22.88 -33.53
C GLU A 925 36.65 -22.44 -32.10
N ILE A 926 37.44 -21.40 -31.96
CA ILE A 926 37.90 -20.90 -30.65
C ILE A 926 36.89 -19.86 -30.15
N ARG A 927 36.52 -19.94 -28.85
CA ARG A 927 35.55 -19.02 -28.23
C ARG A 927 36.11 -17.59 -28.12
N ASN A 928 35.19 -16.59 -28.05
CA ASN A 928 35.60 -15.21 -27.76
C ASN A 928 36.38 -15.10 -26.46
N GLY A 929 37.41 -14.30 -26.42
CA GLY A 929 38.24 -14.13 -25.26
C GLY A 929 39.66 -13.64 -25.52
N CYS A 930 40.44 -13.46 -24.46
CA CYS A 930 41.85 -13.13 -24.55
C CYS A 930 42.71 -14.38 -24.47
N TYR A 931 43.70 -14.49 -25.31
CA TYR A 931 44.59 -15.64 -25.42
C TYR A 931 46.05 -15.18 -25.47
N PHE A 932 46.97 -16.02 -25.01
CA PHE A 932 48.40 -15.85 -25.20
C PHE A 932 48.85 -16.65 -26.40
N VAL A 933 49.52 -16.01 -27.34
CA VAL A 933 50.08 -16.65 -28.53
C VAL A 933 51.59 -16.64 -28.40
N GLU A 934 52.18 -17.82 -28.43
CA GLU A 934 53.63 -18.01 -28.49
C GLU A 934 54.00 -18.40 -29.89
N VAL A 935 54.95 -17.72 -30.48
CA VAL A 935 55.55 -18.05 -31.77
C VAL A 935 57.03 -18.41 -31.55
N ILE A 936 57.33 -19.68 -31.73
CA ILE A 936 58.69 -20.22 -31.52
C ILE A 936 59.32 -20.48 -32.89
N THR A 937 60.34 -19.71 -33.20
CA THR A 937 61.07 -19.83 -34.49
C THR A 937 62.11 -20.97 -34.45
N ASP A 938 62.55 -21.48 -35.62
CA ASP A 938 63.55 -22.52 -35.75
C ASP A 938 64.91 -22.17 -35.07
N GLN A 939 65.11 -20.89 -34.70
CA GLN A 939 66.24 -20.45 -33.91
C GLN A 939 66.00 -20.45 -32.39
N ASN A 940 64.88 -21.08 -31.95
CA ASN A 940 64.47 -21.19 -30.54
C ASN A 940 64.21 -19.85 -29.84
N LYS A 941 63.87 -18.79 -30.61
CA LYS A 941 63.40 -17.52 -30.08
C LYS A 941 61.90 -17.61 -29.86
N ASN A 942 61.45 -17.37 -28.65
CA ASN A 942 60.03 -17.39 -28.24
C ASN A 942 59.51 -15.95 -28.25
N HIS A 943 58.51 -15.65 -29.09
CA HIS A 943 57.79 -14.37 -29.11
C HIS A 943 56.40 -14.58 -28.57
N GLN A 944 56.02 -13.84 -27.52
CA GLN A 944 54.68 -13.88 -26.91
C GLN A 944 53.89 -12.64 -27.34
N VAL A 945 52.67 -12.86 -27.85
CA VAL A 945 51.77 -11.80 -28.24
C VAL A 945 50.41 -12.10 -27.67
N GLN A 946 49.72 -11.10 -27.13
CA GLN A 946 48.33 -11.25 -26.71
C GLN A 946 47.40 -11.20 -27.90
N LEU A 947 46.49 -12.15 -27.99
CA LEU A 947 45.42 -12.22 -29.00
C LEU A 947 44.10 -11.95 -28.34
N VAL A 948 43.32 -11.04 -28.92
CA VAL A 948 41.92 -10.80 -28.52
C VAL A 948 41.00 -11.30 -29.66
N LEU A 949 40.14 -12.26 -29.34
CA LEU A 949 39.18 -12.83 -30.29
C LEU A 949 37.77 -12.37 -29.98
N ILE A 950 37.15 -11.65 -30.90
CA ILE A 950 35.79 -11.11 -30.78
C ILE A 950 35.05 -11.48 -32.08
N LYS A 951 34.08 -12.38 -31.99
CA LYS A 951 33.23 -12.78 -33.11
C LYS A 951 31.89 -12.14 -33.02
#